data_71865dfc314ea603c3c7a9591c426e4d
#
_entry.id   71865dfc314ea603c3c7a9591c426e4d
#
_cell.length_a   1.000
_cell.length_b   1.000
_cell.length_c   1.000
_cell.angle_alpha   90.00
_cell.angle_beta   90.00
_cell.angle_gamma   90.00
#
_symmetry.space_group_name_H-M   'P 1'
#
loop_
_entity.id
_entity.type
_entity.pdbx_description
1 polymer ?
#
loop_
_entity_poly.entity_id
_entity_poly.type
_entity_poly.pdbx_seq_one_letter_code
_entity_poly.pdbx_strand_id
1 'polypeptide(L)'
;KGVFKTINGGTTWTKSLAVTHDGYHVGAADIVMDPRDPNVLYASSWDRNSGAGSGIYKTTDGGNTWTKLTGGLPAGSMDRIGLDIYQSNADTVVASILTPSPDGEGYNRFSNAVWRTDDAGGTWHRISPPDAGLKGSSRFGQIRIDPNDDHRIYVLNTGVQGTFDGGQTWGRAIRFGGDNQAMWINPDNSDHMLLGYDYGLAISFTGGHTWYHPDNLPLGQLEAVGVDMAYPYNVYGGMQDFGTWRGPSTSRSRFPIRFEAWEHVRGADGSYAQVDPSDNRWMYVESQNGSISRNDQKTGVRKNIRYRGNPDVRFNFIAPILISPHNSNVIFHGANMLLRSEFRGEDWQEISPDLSLGGEAAEGRRVNGTITTIAESPLVAGLIWVGTDNGNVQLTQNGGENWARLNDNLPDSPVTKVSRVEASHHDPATAYVSFSGGRRDRHDLKPYVYKTTDYGATWAKIVNGLPEDEPVNVIREDHTNPNLLFIGTAKAIYVSLDGGASWTSLRNNMPNVPIHDMVIHPRENDLVVATYGRSFWIADISVLQELTPDVIAKQEHLFKIEPQVLWISSRGTQVAAAFHNYDGENAPHGVMVNYYLSEPTVDEVTVQVYRGSWLVNEYSGSGNGGLNSVQWYLTERIPRTEEEKGQWDRSFERAQTEEEYFDYYDGTDHFGEPDEEVSIFGRSLEIWIHTLPEWRERDYKHIRAQPGEYTVKVLVNGHELTGTTVVLQDHWYDKRY
;
A
#
# COMPACT_ATOMS: atom_id res chain seq x y z
N LYS A 1 20.20 8.20 -17.56
CA LYS A 1 20.56 6.78 -17.39
C LYS A 1 22.08 6.66 -17.27
N GLY A 2 22.60 5.61 -16.59
CA GLY A 2 24.01 5.36 -16.33
C GLY A 2 24.29 5.12 -14.84
N VAL A 3 25.57 5.14 -14.43
CA VAL A 3 25.99 5.09 -13.03
C VAL A 3 26.22 6.49 -12.52
N PHE A 4 25.75 6.81 -11.32
CA PHE A 4 25.90 8.11 -10.68
C PHE A 4 26.67 7.95 -9.37
N LYS A 5 27.51 8.92 -9.03
CA LYS A 5 28.32 8.97 -7.83
C LYS A 5 28.04 10.25 -7.04
N THR A 6 27.95 10.14 -5.74
CA THR A 6 27.96 11.25 -4.79
C THR A 6 29.19 11.16 -3.89
N ILE A 7 29.70 12.31 -3.45
CA ILE A 7 30.80 12.41 -2.47
C ILE A 7 30.38 13.25 -1.25
N ASN A 8 29.09 13.64 -1.15
CA ASN A 8 28.57 14.49 -0.09
C ASN A 8 27.24 13.98 0.46
N GLY A 9 27.13 12.64 0.62
CA GLY A 9 25.95 12.02 1.23
C GLY A 9 24.66 12.14 0.42
N GLY A 10 24.75 12.29 -0.91
CA GLY A 10 23.57 12.38 -1.77
C GLY A 10 23.07 13.81 -2.06
N THR A 11 23.73 14.83 -1.49
CA THR A 11 23.35 16.24 -1.76
C THR A 11 23.54 16.62 -3.22
N THR A 12 24.61 16.14 -3.84
CA THR A 12 24.84 16.30 -5.30
C THR A 12 25.29 14.98 -5.91
N TRP A 13 24.97 14.78 -7.17
CA TRP A 13 25.30 13.58 -7.93
C TRP A 13 25.96 13.94 -9.26
N THR A 14 27.02 13.22 -9.60
CA THR A 14 27.68 13.29 -10.89
C THR A 14 27.51 11.98 -11.64
N LYS A 15 27.30 12.04 -12.95
CA LYS A 15 27.23 10.85 -13.78
C LYS A 15 28.64 10.31 -13.98
N SER A 16 28.92 9.16 -13.38
CA SER A 16 30.22 8.48 -13.39
C SER A 16 30.41 7.64 -14.65
N LEU A 17 29.42 6.78 -15.01
CA LEU A 17 29.44 6.00 -16.25
C LEU A 17 28.27 6.46 -17.15
N ALA A 18 28.60 6.94 -18.35
CA ALA A 18 27.66 7.28 -19.40
C ALA A 18 27.92 6.44 -20.64
N VAL A 19 27.01 5.52 -20.96
CA VAL A 19 27.04 4.74 -22.20
C VAL A 19 25.98 5.31 -23.13
N THR A 20 26.37 5.58 -24.38
CA THR A 20 25.47 6.05 -25.44
C THR A 20 25.55 5.09 -26.62
N HIS A 21 24.40 4.71 -27.16
CA HIS A 21 24.29 3.90 -28.37
C HIS A 21 23.16 4.48 -29.24
N ASP A 22 23.41 4.64 -30.54
CA ASP A 22 22.47 5.17 -31.53
C ASP A 22 21.77 6.48 -31.08
N GLY A 23 22.51 7.37 -30.39
CA GLY A 23 22.00 8.67 -29.96
C GLY A 23 21.19 8.66 -28.67
N TYR A 24 20.95 7.52 -28.02
CA TYR A 24 20.26 7.44 -26.75
C TYR A 24 21.15 6.92 -25.59
N HIS A 25 20.80 7.31 -24.38
CA HIS A 25 21.51 6.88 -23.18
C HIS A 25 21.07 5.48 -22.74
N VAL A 26 22.05 4.61 -22.55
CA VAL A 26 21.91 3.24 -22.06
C VAL A 26 21.81 3.23 -20.52
N GLY A 27 21.02 2.31 -19.94
CA GLY A 27 20.90 2.11 -18.50
C GLY A 27 22.11 1.40 -17.90
N ALA A 28 22.17 1.32 -16.58
CA ALA A 28 23.01 0.37 -15.84
C ALA A 28 22.09 -0.69 -15.23
N ALA A 29 22.55 -1.95 -15.17
CA ALA A 29 21.79 -3.06 -14.61
C ALA A 29 22.34 -3.50 -13.26
N ASP A 30 23.64 -3.52 -13.09
CA ASP A 30 24.32 -3.98 -11.87
C ASP A 30 25.64 -3.25 -11.65
N ILE A 31 26.11 -3.25 -10.38
CA ILE A 31 27.40 -2.70 -9.99
C ILE A 31 27.93 -3.48 -8.77
N VAL A 32 29.19 -3.92 -8.82
CA VAL A 32 29.88 -4.59 -7.72
C VAL A 32 31.22 -3.94 -7.46
N MET A 33 31.66 -3.95 -6.21
CA MET A 33 32.88 -3.31 -5.76
C MET A 33 33.84 -4.35 -5.20
N ASP A 34 35.13 -4.19 -5.48
CA ASP A 34 36.20 -5.01 -4.85
C ASP A 34 36.22 -4.70 -3.35
N PRO A 35 36.03 -5.70 -2.48
CA PRO A 35 36.04 -5.49 -1.03
C PRO A 35 37.42 -5.07 -0.47
N ARG A 36 38.50 -5.24 -1.24
CA ARG A 36 39.87 -4.89 -0.85
C ARG A 36 40.21 -3.44 -1.24
N ASP A 37 39.59 -2.91 -2.34
CA ASP A 37 39.87 -1.57 -2.83
C ASP A 37 38.58 -0.90 -3.36
N PRO A 38 38.05 0.10 -2.66
CA PRO A 38 36.82 0.78 -3.08
C PRO A 38 36.97 1.61 -4.37
N ASN A 39 38.17 1.76 -4.91
CA ASN A 39 38.40 2.38 -6.21
C ASN A 39 38.16 1.40 -7.37
N VAL A 40 38.14 0.10 -7.11
CA VAL A 40 37.90 -0.93 -8.12
C VAL A 40 36.43 -1.35 -8.09
N LEU A 41 35.73 -1.05 -9.21
CA LEU A 41 34.34 -1.44 -9.38
C LEU A 41 34.13 -2.04 -10.77
N TYR A 42 33.13 -2.91 -10.86
CA TYR A 42 32.60 -3.41 -12.12
C TYR A 42 31.15 -2.99 -12.25
N ALA A 43 30.77 -2.50 -13.42
CA ALA A 43 29.38 -2.10 -13.72
C ALA A 43 28.92 -2.71 -15.05
N SER A 44 27.66 -3.12 -15.11
CA SER A 44 27.05 -3.56 -16.37
C SER A 44 26.14 -2.48 -16.93
N SER A 45 26.30 -2.15 -18.23
CA SER A 45 25.31 -1.38 -18.96
C SER A 45 24.22 -2.28 -19.52
N TRP A 46 23.02 -1.71 -19.68
CA TRP A 46 21.85 -2.43 -20.19
C TRP A 46 21.13 -1.63 -21.28
N ASP A 47 21.33 -2.06 -22.50
CA ASP A 47 20.62 -1.56 -23.68
C ASP A 47 19.42 -2.46 -23.98
N ARG A 48 18.26 -2.07 -23.50
CA ARG A 48 17.01 -2.83 -23.66
C ARG A 48 16.46 -2.82 -25.08
N ASN A 49 16.92 -1.89 -25.93
CA ASN A 49 16.38 -1.74 -27.29
C ASN A 49 17.06 -2.67 -28.29
N SER A 50 18.39 -2.59 -28.38
CA SER A 50 19.17 -3.34 -29.37
C SER A 50 20.15 -4.35 -28.75
N GLY A 51 20.46 -4.20 -27.46
CA GLY A 51 21.50 -4.95 -26.78
C GLY A 51 22.94 -4.58 -27.17
N ALA A 52 23.15 -3.82 -28.22
CA ALA A 52 24.47 -3.47 -28.70
C ALA A 52 25.24 -2.51 -27.78
N GLY A 53 24.50 -1.68 -27.02
CA GLY A 53 25.06 -0.80 -25.99
C GLY A 53 25.32 -1.49 -24.64
N SER A 54 24.97 -2.77 -24.49
CA SER A 54 25.24 -3.53 -23.26
C SER A 54 26.71 -3.96 -23.17
N GLY A 55 27.23 -4.09 -21.95
CA GLY A 55 28.57 -4.54 -21.70
C GLY A 55 29.00 -4.42 -20.24
N ILE A 56 30.16 -4.99 -19.93
CA ILE A 56 30.78 -4.90 -18.61
C ILE A 56 31.88 -3.85 -18.65
N TYR A 57 31.91 -2.99 -17.67
CA TYR A 57 32.88 -1.91 -17.50
C TYR A 57 33.60 -2.04 -16.17
N LYS A 58 34.90 -1.72 -16.15
CA LYS A 58 35.73 -1.68 -14.95
C LYS A 58 36.28 -0.28 -14.73
N THR A 59 36.32 0.15 -13.48
CA THR A 59 37.08 1.31 -13.02
C THR A 59 38.12 0.87 -12.00
N THR A 60 39.22 1.62 -11.89
CA THR A 60 40.29 1.47 -10.86
C THR A 60 40.59 2.80 -10.17
N ASP A 61 39.73 3.81 -10.38
CA ASP A 61 39.91 5.18 -9.85
C ASP A 61 38.62 5.69 -9.18
N GLY A 62 37.82 4.77 -8.66
CA GLY A 62 36.59 5.10 -7.95
C GLY A 62 35.50 5.67 -8.87
N GLY A 63 35.49 5.28 -10.15
CA GLY A 63 34.49 5.67 -11.12
C GLY A 63 34.75 6.99 -11.80
N ASN A 64 35.98 7.54 -11.76
CA ASN A 64 36.33 8.71 -12.55
C ASN A 64 36.50 8.37 -14.03
N THR A 65 37.11 7.18 -14.30
CA THR A 65 37.19 6.62 -15.65
C THR A 65 36.72 5.15 -15.67
N TRP A 66 36.19 4.73 -16.83
CA TRP A 66 35.68 3.37 -17.02
C TRP A 66 36.19 2.78 -18.32
N THR A 67 36.62 1.53 -18.26
CA THR A 67 37.08 0.76 -19.41
C THR A 67 36.12 -0.38 -19.70
N LYS A 68 35.65 -0.49 -20.95
CA LYS A 68 34.80 -1.63 -21.38
C LYS A 68 35.67 -2.88 -21.47
N LEU A 69 35.23 -3.96 -20.81
CA LEU A 69 35.88 -5.27 -20.87
C LEU A 69 35.42 -6.05 -22.11
N THR A 70 36.35 -6.72 -22.77
CA THR A 70 36.07 -7.49 -24.01
C THR A 70 36.76 -8.85 -24.06
N GLY A 71 37.73 -9.08 -23.19
CA GLY A 71 38.58 -10.29 -23.19
C GLY A 71 37.78 -11.58 -22.94
N GLY A 72 37.39 -12.30 -24.00
CA GLY A 72 36.68 -13.57 -23.92
C GLY A 72 35.16 -13.46 -23.70
N LEU A 73 34.60 -12.27 -23.49
CA LEU A 73 33.15 -12.04 -23.39
C LEU A 73 32.45 -12.25 -24.76
N PRO A 74 31.10 -12.49 -24.77
CA PRO A 74 30.35 -12.64 -26.01
C PRO A 74 30.55 -11.46 -26.96
N ALA A 75 30.79 -11.77 -28.24
CA ALA A 75 30.75 -10.75 -29.28
C ALA A 75 29.31 -10.56 -29.75
N GLY A 76 28.85 -9.32 -29.86
CA GLY A 76 27.49 -9.01 -30.36
C GLY A 76 26.56 -8.45 -29.31
N SER A 77 25.28 -8.52 -29.61
CA SER A 77 24.25 -7.96 -28.72
C SER A 77 24.09 -8.78 -27.43
N MET A 78 24.07 -8.07 -26.32
CA MET A 78 23.74 -8.61 -24.99
C MET A 78 22.53 -7.87 -24.44
N ASP A 79 21.67 -8.53 -23.69
CA ASP A 79 20.60 -7.85 -22.96
C ASP A 79 21.07 -7.54 -21.52
N ARG A 80 20.36 -7.96 -20.52
CA ARG A 80 20.70 -7.72 -19.12
C ARG A 80 21.92 -8.54 -18.69
N ILE A 81 22.79 -7.92 -17.91
CA ILE A 81 23.97 -8.56 -17.34
C ILE A 81 23.93 -8.35 -15.82
N GLY A 82 23.87 -9.44 -15.07
CA GLY A 82 24.07 -9.44 -13.63
C GLY A 82 25.53 -9.70 -13.28
N LEU A 83 26.03 -9.11 -12.22
CA LEU A 83 27.42 -9.24 -11.74
C LEU A 83 27.45 -9.64 -10.28
N ASP A 84 28.47 -10.44 -9.89
CA ASP A 84 28.86 -10.61 -8.51
C ASP A 84 30.36 -10.87 -8.40
N ILE A 85 30.93 -10.54 -7.23
CA ILE A 85 32.36 -10.67 -6.95
C ILE A 85 32.58 -11.60 -5.76
N TYR A 86 33.51 -12.53 -5.89
CA TYR A 86 33.83 -13.44 -4.81
C TYR A 86 34.58 -12.73 -3.67
N GLN A 87 33.93 -12.63 -2.51
CA GLN A 87 34.40 -11.82 -1.40
C GLN A 87 35.75 -12.29 -0.85
N SER A 88 36.00 -13.59 -0.87
CA SER A 88 37.27 -14.18 -0.36
C SER A 88 38.42 -14.05 -1.35
N ASN A 89 38.15 -13.86 -2.65
CA ASN A 89 39.13 -13.57 -3.69
C ASN A 89 38.52 -12.69 -4.77
N ALA A 90 38.67 -11.39 -4.67
CA ALA A 90 38.07 -10.42 -5.57
C ALA A 90 38.69 -10.39 -6.99
N ASP A 91 39.67 -11.19 -7.31
CA ASP A 91 40.12 -11.43 -8.67
C ASP A 91 39.12 -12.30 -9.44
N THR A 92 38.24 -13.01 -8.71
CA THR A 92 37.16 -13.80 -9.26
C THR A 92 35.89 -12.97 -9.32
N VAL A 93 35.36 -12.74 -10.53
CA VAL A 93 34.07 -12.10 -10.80
C VAL A 93 33.25 -13.01 -11.70
N VAL A 94 31.95 -13.09 -11.41
CA VAL A 94 30.99 -13.86 -12.23
C VAL A 94 29.97 -12.94 -12.88
N ALA A 95 29.51 -13.31 -14.08
CA ALA A 95 28.52 -12.57 -14.83
C ALA A 95 27.46 -13.51 -15.41
N SER A 96 26.18 -13.20 -15.16
CA SER A 96 25.04 -13.78 -15.87
C SER A 96 24.73 -12.91 -17.07
N ILE A 97 24.93 -13.43 -18.28
CA ILE A 97 24.79 -12.66 -19.52
C ILE A 97 23.65 -13.21 -20.36
N LEU A 98 22.65 -12.36 -20.63
CA LEU A 98 21.57 -12.68 -21.55
C LEU A 98 21.96 -12.31 -22.99
N THR A 99 21.79 -13.24 -23.88
CA THR A 99 21.97 -13.04 -25.33
C THR A 99 20.69 -13.39 -26.08
N PRO A 100 20.36 -12.72 -27.19
CA PRO A 100 19.22 -13.12 -28.02
C PRO A 100 19.31 -14.59 -28.42
N SER A 101 18.22 -15.33 -28.27
CA SER A 101 18.13 -16.72 -28.75
C SER A 101 17.70 -16.73 -30.20
N PRO A 102 18.42 -17.42 -31.11
CA PRO A 102 18.09 -17.45 -32.52
C PRO A 102 16.68 -18.02 -32.82
N ASP A 103 16.25 -18.99 -31.99
CA ASP A 103 14.99 -19.71 -32.17
C ASP A 103 13.95 -19.36 -31.08
N GLY A 104 14.20 -18.28 -30.28
CA GLY A 104 13.38 -17.93 -29.11
C GLY A 104 12.29 -16.95 -29.42
N GLU A 105 11.06 -17.26 -28.99
CA GLU A 105 9.91 -16.36 -29.01
C GLU A 105 9.35 -16.08 -27.61
N GLY A 106 8.70 -14.93 -27.41
CA GLY A 106 8.04 -14.57 -26.16
C GLY A 106 9.00 -14.54 -24.97
N TYR A 107 8.75 -15.32 -23.95
CA TYR A 107 9.59 -15.40 -22.74
C TYR A 107 10.91 -16.16 -22.96
N ASN A 108 11.04 -16.95 -24.02
CA ASN A 108 12.24 -17.73 -24.35
C ASN A 108 13.15 -17.04 -25.36
N ARG A 109 12.91 -15.76 -25.67
CA ARG A 109 13.70 -14.99 -26.66
C ARG A 109 15.14 -14.73 -26.26
N PHE A 110 15.54 -15.09 -25.05
CA PHE A 110 16.91 -14.96 -24.54
C PHE A 110 17.44 -16.29 -24.05
N SER A 111 18.70 -16.54 -24.36
CA SER A 111 19.52 -17.56 -23.71
C SER A 111 20.34 -16.92 -22.61
N ASN A 112 20.50 -17.61 -21.49
CA ASN A 112 21.36 -17.17 -20.41
C ASN A 112 22.62 -18.03 -20.36
N ALA A 113 23.75 -17.40 -20.06
CA ALA A 113 25.01 -18.09 -19.80
C ALA A 113 25.77 -17.40 -18.68
N VAL A 114 26.53 -18.17 -17.93
CA VAL A 114 27.39 -17.67 -16.87
C VAL A 114 28.83 -17.66 -17.30
N TRP A 115 29.46 -16.51 -17.10
CA TRP A 115 30.85 -16.21 -17.41
C TRP A 115 31.61 -15.91 -16.14
N ARG A 116 32.91 -16.27 -16.11
CA ARG A 116 33.80 -16.09 -14.98
C ARG A 116 35.13 -15.52 -15.43
N THR A 117 35.71 -14.68 -14.61
CA THR A 117 37.11 -14.26 -14.66
C THR A 117 37.77 -14.61 -13.34
N ASP A 118 39.05 -14.98 -13.37
CA ASP A 118 39.87 -15.22 -12.18
C ASP A 118 41.13 -14.33 -12.17
N ASP A 119 41.16 -13.32 -13.05
CA ASP A 119 42.27 -12.37 -13.22
C ASP A 119 41.75 -10.91 -13.20
N ALA A 120 40.76 -10.65 -12.33
CA ALA A 120 40.20 -9.34 -12.14
C ALA A 120 39.66 -8.70 -13.44
N GLY A 121 39.08 -9.47 -14.33
CA GLY A 121 38.42 -9.01 -15.57
C GLY A 121 39.36 -8.95 -16.78
N GLY A 122 40.59 -9.42 -16.68
CA GLY A 122 41.51 -9.46 -17.83
C GLY A 122 41.04 -10.42 -18.91
N THR A 123 40.65 -11.63 -18.49
CA THR A 123 40.09 -12.67 -19.37
C THR A 123 38.85 -13.27 -18.76
N TRP A 124 37.87 -13.54 -19.63
CA TRP A 124 36.58 -14.15 -19.25
C TRP A 124 36.39 -15.48 -20.00
N HIS A 125 35.86 -16.48 -19.33
CA HIS A 125 35.50 -17.74 -19.94
C HIS A 125 34.10 -18.17 -19.49
N ARG A 126 33.38 -18.82 -20.39
CA ARG A 126 32.06 -19.36 -20.10
C ARG A 126 32.20 -20.61 -19.24
N ILE A 127 31.52 -20.62 -18.07
CA ILE A 127 31.51 -21.77 -17.15
C ILE A 127 30.25 -22.62 -17.29
N SER A 128 29.13 -22.06 -17.77
CA SER A 128 27.91 -22.83 -18.00
C SER A 128 27.99 -23.59 -19.33
N PRO A 129 27.71 -24.91 -19.36
CA PRO A 129 27.57 -25.66 -20.63
C PRO A 129 26.48 -25.07 -21.54
N PRO A 130 26.55 -25.24 -22.85
CA PRO A 130 25.54 -24.76 -23.81
C PRO A 130 24.14 -25.29 -23.49
N ASP A 131 24.04 -26.51 -22.98
CA ASP A 131 22.84 -27.27 -22.66
C ASP A 131 22.47 -27.17 -21.16
N ALA A 132 23.04 -26.25 -20.41
CA ALA A 132 22.75 -26.03 -18.98
C ALA A 132 21.28 -25.70 -18.69
N GLY A 133 20.48 -25.37 -19.70
CA GLY A 133 19.06 -25.05 -19.56
C GLY A 133 18.78 -23.79 -18.71
N LEU A 134 19.79 -22.89 -18.62
CA LEU A 134 19.62 -21.63 -17.89
C LEU A 134 18.58 -20.76 -18.60
N LYS A 135 17.54 -20.43 -17.85
CA LYS A 135 16.48 -19.55 -18.33
C LYS A 135 16.93 -18.08 -18.31
N GLY A 136 16.50 -17.32 -19.28
CA GLY A 136 16.80 -15.90 -19.41
C GLY A 136 15.53 -15.06 -19.57
N SER A 137 15.48 -13.95 -18.84
CA SER A 137 14.46 -12.92 -19.01
C SER A 137 15.10 -11.56 -18.76
N SER A 138 14.78 -10.59 -19.60
CA SER A 138 15.26 -9.21 -19.40
C SER A 138 14.74 -8.55 -18.11
N ARG A 139 13.77 -9.16 -17.41
CA ARG A 139 13.28 -8.69 -16.12
C ARG A 139 14.19 -9.08 -14.96
N PHE A 140 14.86 -10.23 -15.08
CA PHE A 140 15.70 -10.85 -14.06
C PHE A 140 17.11 -11.04 -14.60
N GLY A 141 18.02 -11.53 -13.81
CA GLY A 141 19.39 -11.82 -14.24
C GLY A 141 20.42 -11.48 -13.20
N GLN A 142 19.99 -11.35 -11.95
CA GLN A 142 20.95 -11.28 -10.85
C GLN A 142 21.69 -12.62 -10.72
N ILE A 143 22.95 -12.53 -10.35
CA ILE A 143 23.80 -13.66 -10.05
C ILE A 143 24.39 -13.47 -8.66
N ARG A 144 24.56 -14.55 -7.90
CA ARG A 144 25.25 -14.52 -6.61
C ARG A 144 26.24 -15.67 -6.54
N ILE A 145 27.46 -15.36 -6.14
CA ILE A 145 28.48 -16.32 -5.78
C ILE A 145 28.51 -16.44 -4.25
N ASP A 146 28.57 -17.67 -3.74
CA ASP A 146 28.67 -17.88 -2.30
C ASP A 146 29.97 -17.25 -1.78
N PRO A 147 29.95 -16.38 -0.77
CA PRO A 147 31.13 -15.67 -0.27
C PRO A 147 32.19 -16.58 0.31
N ASN A 148 31.89 -17.85 0.66
CA ASN A 148 32.77 -18.82 1.26
C ASN A 148 33.13 -19.98 0.32
N ASP A 149 32.43 -20.16 -0.81
CA ASP A 149 32.62 -21.25 -1.74
C ASP A 149 32.38 -20.81 -3.19
N ASP A 150 33.41 -20.53 -3.94
CA ASP A 150 33.33 -20.03 -5.32
C ASP A 150 32.82 -21.07 -6.34
N HIS A 151 32.59 -22.32 -5.91
CA HIS A 151 31.93 -23.34 -6.69
C HIS A 151 30.38 -23.23 -6.63
N ARG A 152 29.85 -22.50 -5.65
CA ARG A 152 28.42 -22.26 -5.46
C ARG A 152 28.01 -20.95 -6.09
N ILE A 153 27.25 -21.02 -7.15
CA ILE A 153 26.76 -19.84 -7.88
C ILE A 153 25.26 -19.98 -8.14
N TYR A 154 24.51 -18.92 -7.90
CA TYR A 154 23.07 -18.87 -8.06
C TYR A 154 22.69 -17.83 -9.13
N VAL A 155 21.75 -18.18 -10.00
CA VAL A 155 21.18 -17.29 -11.02
C VAL A 155 19.69 -17.13 -10.74
N LEU A 156 19.27 -15.89 -10.49
CA LEU A 156 17.89 -15.54 -10.16
C LEU A 156 17.09 -15.27 -11.42
N ASN A 157 15.91 -15.90 -11.48
CA ASN A 157 14.97 -15.77 -12.58
C ASN A 157 13.55 -16.06 -12.06
N THR A 158 12.61 -16.51 -12.92
CA THR A 158 11.31 -17.07 -12.50
C THR A 158 11.43 -18.26 -11.56
N GLY A 159 12.62 -18.83 -11.40
CA GLY A 159 13.09 -19.73 -10.35
C GLY A 159 14.56 -19.45 -10.09
N VAL A 160 15.13 -20.01 -9.06
CA VAL A 160 16.58 -19.92 -8.78
C VAL A 160 17.25 -21.17 -9.32
N GLN A 161 18.17 -20.99 -10.28
CA GLN A 161 19.05 -22.03 -10.79
C GLN A 161 20.45 -21.88 -10.18
N GLY A 162 21.19 -22.94 -10.03
CA GLY A 162 22.52 -22.86 -9.44
C GLY A 162 23.42 -24.02 -9.86
N THR A 163 24.70 -23.83 -9.55
CA THR A 163 25.74 -24.82 -9.62
C THR A 163 26.39 -24.98 -8.23
N PHE A 164 26.89 -26.16 -7.94
CA PHE A 164 27.61 -26.50 -6.71
C PHE A 164 28.97 -27.15 -7.00
N ASP A 165 29.40 -27.10 -8.26
CA ASP A 165 30.64 -27.73 -8.77
C ASP A 165 31.45 -26.79 -9.68
N GLY A 166 31.30 -25.48 -9.49
CA GLY A 166 32.04 -24.48 -10.25
C GLY A 166 31.54 -24.29 -11.68
N GLY A 167 30.31 -24.70 -11.98
CA GLY A 167 29.67 -24.48 -13.28
C GLY A 167 29.62 -25.69 -14.19
N GLN A 168 30.11 -26.87 -13.74
CA GLN A 168 30.10 -28.09 -14.53
C GLN A 168 28.68 -28.60 -14.74
N THR A 169 27.85 -28.56 -13.66
CA THR A 169 26.45 -28.91 -13.72
C THR A 169 25.57 -27.78 -13.20
N TRP A 170 24.39 -27.64 -13.77
CA TRP A 170 23.40 -26.64 -13.42
C TRP A 170 22.04 -27.25 -13.20
N GLY A 171 21.32 -26.78 -12.21
CA GLY A 171 19.99 -27.28 -11.88
C GLY A 171 19.15 -26.29 -11.13
N ARG A 172 17.93 -26.70 -10.75
CA ARG A 172 17.07 -25.89 -9.90
C ARG A 172 17.61 -25.93 -8.46
N ALA A 173 18.14 -24.80 -7.99
CA ALA A 173 18.72 -24.66 -6.65
C ALA A 173 17.65 -24.46 -5.58
N ILE A 174 16.59 -23.67 -5.88
CA ILE A 174 15.47 -23.40 -4.95
C ILE A 174 14.16 -23.83 -5.58
N ARG A 175 13.33 -24.57 -4.83
CA ARG A 175 12.13 -25.24 -5.37
C ARG A 175 10.84 -24.44 -5.29
N PHE A 176 10.82 -23.32 -4.61
CA PHE A 176 9.68 -22.40 -4.50
C PHE A 176 10.02 -21.04 -5.12
N GLY A 177 9.06 -20.14 -5.06
CA GLY A 177 9.20 -18.76 -5.52
C GLY A 177 8.79 -18.60 -6.98
N GLY A 178 8.46 -17.38 -7.33
CA GLY A 178 8.26 -16.86 -8.66
C GLY A 178 8.94 -15.51 -8.75
N ASP A 179 9.49 -15.17 -9.90
CA ASP A 179 10.08 -13.87 -10.16
C ASP A 179 11.03 -13.38 -9.04
N ASN A 180 12.16 -14.12 -8.89
CA ASN A 180 13.13 -13.85 -7.82
C ASN A 180 13.95 -12.60 -8.16
N GLN A 181 13.92 -11.61 -7.24
CA GLN A 181 14.44 -10.27 -7.48
C GLN A 181 15.77 -9.99 -6.80
N ALA A 182 16.02 -10.56 -5.62
CA ALA A 182 17.22 -10.32 -4.85
C ALA A 182 17.59 -11.53 -3.99
N MET A 183 18.89 -11.78 -3.82
CA MET A 183 19.43 -12.79 -2.90
C MET A 183 20.61 -12.19 -2.14
N TRP A 184 20.67 -12.51 -0.87
CA TRP A 184 21.84 -12.26 -0.04
C TRP A 184 22.25 -13.55 0.66
N ILE A 185 23.56 -13.78 0.74
CA ILE A 185 24.17 -14.91 1.45
C ILE A 185 25.08 -14.32 2.52
N ASN A 186 24.94 -14.79 3.76
CA ASN A 186 25.73 -14.29 4.86
C ASN A 186 27.22 -14.62 4.65
N PRO A 187 28.12 -13.61 4.63
CA PRO A 187 29.54 -13.84 4.43
C PRO A 187 30.23 -14.63 5.55
N ASP A 188 29.62 -14.65 6.75
CA ASP A 188 30.16 -15.41 7.88
C ASP A 188 29.57 -16.84 7.98
N ASN A 189 28.44 -17.09 7.31
CA ASN A 189 27.74 -18.38 7.36
C ASN A 189 26.85 -18.56 6.13
N SER A 190 27.28 -19.31 5.13
CA SER A 190 26.53 -19.57 3.89
C SER A 190 25.20 -20.32 4.07
N ASP A 191 24.98 -20.91 5.25
CA ASP A 191 23.66 -21.52 5.55
C ASP A 191 22.57 -20.48 5.79
N HIS A 192 22.94 -19.24 6.15
CA HIS A 192 22.04 -18.13 6.33
C HIS A 192 21.87 -17.33 5.03
N MET A 193 20.69 -17.42 4.43
CA MET A 193 20.36 -16.81 3.14
C MET A 193 19.04 -16.04 3.22
N LEU A 194 18.95 -14.94 2.48
CA LEU A 194 17.73 -14.18 2.25
C LEU A 194 17.38 -14.20 0.77
N LEU A 195 16.10 -14.40 0.44
CA LEU A 195 15.57 -14.36 -0.92
C LEU A 195 14.35 -13.46 -0.99
N GLY A 196 14.45 -12.39 -1.77
CA GLY A 196 13.31 -11.53 -2.13
C GLY A 196 12.70 -11.98 -3.46
N TYR A 197 11.38 -12.18 -3.49
CA TYR A 197 10.63 -12.65 -4.65
C TYR A 197 9.20 -12.09 -4.62
N ASP A 198 8.38 -12.38 -5.62
CA ASP A 198 7.04 -11.75 -5.75
C ASP A 198 6.12 -11.93 -4.54
N TYR A 199 6.29 -13.03 -3.81
CA TYR A 199 5.48 -13.28 -2.59
C TYR A 199 6.13 -12.77 -1.30
N GLY A 200 7.20 -11.96 -1.37
CA GLY A 200 7.83 -11.30 -0.24
C GLY A 200 9.25 -11.74 0.05
N LEU A 201 9.53 -12.10 1.31
CA LEU A 201 10.85 -12.51 1.79
C LEU A 201 10.84 -13.98 2.21
N ALA A 202 11.90 -14.70 1.89
CA ALA A 202 12.20 -16.00 2.45
C ALA A 202 13.58 -16.01 3.10
N ILE A 203 13.71 -16.71 4.23
CA ILE A 203 14.94 -16.82 5.03
C ILE A 203 15.29 -18.29 5.16
N SER A 204 16.54 -18.64 4.88
CA SER A 204 17.09 -19.97 5.13
C SER A 204 18.20 -19.89 6.17
N PHE A 205 18.27 -20.89 7.05
CA PHE A 205 19.37 -21.15 7.97
C PHE A 205 20.03 -22.52 7.70
N THR A 206 19.76 -23.08 6.51
CA THR A 206 20.18 -24.43 6.13
C THR A 206 20.75 -24.49 4.71
N GLY A 207 21.38 -23.39 4.24
CA GLY A 207 21.98 -23.34 2.90
C GLY A 207 20.95 -23.51 1.76
N GLY A 208 19.70 -23.08 1.98
CA GLY A 208 18.62 -23.19 0.98
C GLY A 208 17.86 -24.51 0.97
N HIS A 209 18.12 -25.43 1.92
CA HIS A 209 17.38 -26.70 2.02
C HIS A 209 15.97 -26.51 2.60
N THR A 210 15.85 -25.64 3.59
CA THR A 210 14.57 -25.22 4.19
C THR A 210 14.46 -23.71 4.22
N TRP A 211 13.24 -23.20 4.13
CA TRP A 211 12.97 -21.76 4.09
C TRP A 211 11.83 -21.42 5.03
N TYR A 212 12.01 -20.33 5.76
CA TYR A 212 11.03 -19.66 6.57
C TYR A 212 10.50 -18.45 5.81
N HIS A 213 9.17 -18.27 5.77
CA HIS A 213 8.51 -17.13 5.17
C HIS A 213 7.94 -16.27 6.30
N PRO A 214 8.53 -15.10 6.59
CA PRO A 214 8.00 -14.22 7.61
C PRO A 214 6.65 -13.65 7.17
N ASP A 215 5.64 -13.78 8.01
CA ASP A 215 4.27 -13.29 7.83
C ASP A 215 3.96 -12.05 8.68
N ASN A 216 4.98 -11.49 9.34
CA ASN A 216 4.89 -10.31 10.19
C ASN A 216 5.35 -9.00 9.51
N LEU A 217 5.59 -9.01 8.21
CA LEU A 217 5.99 -7.82 7.48
C LEU A 217 4.76 -7.04 6.99
N PRO A 218 4.63 -5.72 7.27
CA PRO A 218 3.51 -4.88 6.82
C PRO A 218 3.69 -4.51 5.35
N LEU A 219 3.66 -5.51 4.48
CA LEU A 219 3.88 -5.36 3.04
C LEU A 219 2.60 -5.72 2.28
N GLY A 220 2.26 -4.89 1.30
CA GLY A 220 1.14 -5.12 0.38
C GLY A 220 1.20 -4.13 -0.76
N GLN A 221 1.32 -4.63 -1.99
CA GLN A 221 1.42 -3.85 -3.22
C GLN A 221 0.02 -3.74 -3.84
N LEU A 222 -0.81 -2.82 -3.30
CA LEU A 222 -2.19 -2.67 -3.71
C LEU A 222 -2.32 -1.85 -4.99
N GLU A 223 -3.12 -2.34 -5.94
CA GLU A 223 -3.43 -1.64 -7.19
C GLU A 223 -4.73 -0.82 -7.09
N ALA A 224 -5.71 -1.30 -6.32
CA ALA A 224 -6.98 -0.62 -6.08
C ALA A 224 -7.55 -1.00 -4.72
N VAL A 225 -8.50 -0.21 -4.22
CA VAL A 225 -9.22 -0.47 -2.98
C VAL A 225 -10.73 -0.46 -3.19
N GLY A 226 -11.43 -1.35 -2.49
CA GLY A 226 -12.87 -1.39 -2.34
C GLY A 226 -13.26 -1.54 -0.87
N VAL A 227 -14.50 -1.19 -0.56
CA VAL A 227 -15.11 -1.38 0.77
C VAL A 227 -16.50 -1.98 0.63
N ASP A 228 -17.03 -2.57 1.71
CA ASP A 228 -18.41 -3.04 1.77
C ASP A 228 -19.18 -2.33 2.90
N MET A 229 -20.46 -2.63 3.03
CA MET A 229 -21.34 -2.06 4.04
C MET A 229 -21.59 -3.02 5.22
N ALA A 230 -20.72 -4.02 5.42
CA ALA A 230 -20.75 -4.87 6.61
C ALA A 230 -20.47 -4.07 7.90
N TYR A 231 -20.57 -4.71 9.04
CA TYR A 231 -20.31 -4.04 10.32
C TYR A 231 -19.53 -4.97 11.27
N PRO A 232 -18.25 -4.69 11.56
CA PRO A 232 -17.35 -3.73 10.89
C PRO A 232 -17.30 -3.99 9.38
N TYR A 233 -17.01 -2.95 8.60
CA TYR A 233 -16.87 -3.11 7.16
C TYR A 233 -15.57 -3.84 6.81
N ASN A 234 -15.52 -4.42 5.61
CA ASN A 234 -14.31 -5.01 5.09
C ASN A 234 -13.66 -4.11 4.05
N VAL A 235 -12.32 -4.16 4.00
CA VAL A 235 -11.51 -3.59 2.94
C VAL A 235 -11.10 -4.69 1.96
N TYR A 236 -11.06 -4.33 0.68
CA TYR A 236 -10.72 -5.23 -0.43
C TYR A 236 -9.57 -4.63 -1.22
N GLY A 237 -8.56 -5.42 -1.53
CA GLY A 237 -7.44 -4.96 -2.34
C GLY A 237 -6.90 -6.03 -3.26
N GLY A 238 -6.70 -5.63 -4.52
CA GLY A 238 -6.02 -6.45 -5.51
C GLY A 238 -4.52 -6.15 -5.53
N MET A 239 -3.71 -7.20 -5.61
CA MET A 239 -2.26 -7.14 -5.70
C MET A 239 -1.78 -7.92 -6.91
N GLN A 240 -0.82 -7.37 -7.64
CA GLN A 240 -0.16 -8.11 -8.72
C GLN A 240 0.50 -9.36 -8.13
N ASP A 241 0.40 -10.49 -8.84
CA ASP A 241 0.95 -11.82 -8.51
C ASP A 241 0.37 -12.46 -7.23
N PHE A 242 -0.25 -11.69 -6.33
CA PHE A 242 -0.75 -12.17 -5.04
C PHE A 242 -2.28 -12.25 -4.95
N GLY A 243 -2.99 -11.83 -5.98
CA GLY A 243 -4.45 -11.90 -6.07
C GLY A 243 -5.18 -10.80 -5.32
N THR A 244 -6.47 -11.03 -5.09
CA THR A 244 -7.35 -10.10 -4.36
C THR A 244 -7.66 -10.66 -2.98
N TRP A 245 -7.52 -9.82 -1.96
CA TRP A 245 -7.74 -10.15 -0.56
C TRP A 245 -8.80 -9.24 0.05
N ARG A 246 -9.49 -9.74 1.08
CA ARG A 246 -10.35 -8.95 1.94
C ARG A 246 -9.98 -9.16 3.41
N GLY A 247 -10.18 -8.13 4.21
CA GLY A 247 -10.04 -8.19 5.66
C GLY A 247 -10.91 -7.15 6.33
N PRO A 248 -11.19 -7.28 7.65
CA PRO A 248 -12.01 -6.32 8.38
C PRO A 248 -11.26 -5.00 8.59
N SER A 249 -11.99 -3.89 8.62
CA SER A 249 -11.44 -2.57 8.97
C SER A 249 -11.01 -2.49 10.44
N THR A 250 -11.66 -3.28 11.31
CA THR A 250 -11.31 -3.45 12.72
C THR A 250 -11.73 -4.82 13.22
N SER A 251 -11.00 -5.36 14.18
CA SER A 251 -11.36 -6.62 14.84
C SER A 251 -12.48 -6.37 15.86
N ARG A 252 -13.45 -7.28 15.93
CA ARG A 252 -14.47 -7.28 17.00
C ARG A 252 -13.94 -7.80 18.34
N SER A 253 -12.73 -8.33 18.35
CA SER A 253 -12.02 -8.73 19.57
C SER A 253 -11.11 -7.60 20.02
N ARG A 254 -10.64 -7.66 21.26
CA ARG A 254 -9.58 -6.77 21.74
C ARG A 254 -8.18 -7.11 21.18
N PHE A 255 -8.09 -8.19 20.40
CA PHE A 255 -6.85 -8.55 19.72
C PHE A 255 -6.73 -7.78 18.41
N PRO A 256 -5.51 -7.51 17.95
CA PRO A 256 -5.24 -6.89 16.65
C PRO A 256 -5.86 -7.67 15.48
N ILE A 257 -5.91 -7.04 14.29
CA ILE A 257 -6.31 -7.70 13.05
C ILE A 257 -5.19 -8.62 12.63
N ARG A 258 -5.37 -9.93 12.79
CA ARG A 258 -4.38 -10.95 12.45
C ARG A 258 -4.54 -11.45 11.03
N PHE A 259 -3.52 -12.16 10.53
CA PHE A 259 -3.53 -12.75 9.19
C PHE A 259 -4.73 -13.68 8.96
N GLU A 260 -5.17 -14.42 9.95
CA GLU A 260 -6.32 -15.31 9.89
C GLU A 260 -7.67 -14.59 9.65
N ALA A 261 -7.72 -13.28 9.88
CA ALA A 261 -8.88 -12.44 9.57
C ALA A 261 -8.96 -12.08 8.08
N TRP A 262 -7.87 -12.31 7.33
CA TRP A 262 -7.80 -12.03 5.90
C TRP A 262 -8.23 -13.24 5.08
N GLU A 263 -8.98 -13.00 4.03
CA GLU A 263 -9.46 -14.03 3.12
C GLU A 263 -8.98 -13.76 1.69
N HIS A 264 -8.43 -14.78 1.07
CA HIS A 264 -8.07 -14.75 -0.34
C HIS A 264 -9.33 -14.88 -1.21
N VAL A 265 -9.69 -13.83 -1.91
CA VAL A 265 -10.92 -13.74 -2.71
C VAL A 265 -10.72 -14.33 -4.10
N ARG A 266 -9.61 -14.00 -4.76
CA ARG A 266 -9.32 -14.43 -6.12
C ARG A 266 -7.82 -14.44 -6.38
N GLY A 267 -7.34 -15.49 -7.05
CA GLY A 267 -5.95 -15.57 -7.54
C GLY A 267 -5.70 -14.83 -8.84
N ALA A 268 -4.50 -14.95 -9.38
CA ALA A 268 -3.90 -14.21 -10.48
C ALA A 268 -3.53 -12.77 -10.09
N ASP A 269 -3.23 -11.88 -11.04
CA ASP A 269 -2.94 -10.47 -10.72
C ASP A 269 -4.22 -9.78 -10.28
N GLY A 270 -4.35 -9.48 -9.00
CA GLY A 270 -5.52 -8.81 -8.44
C GLY A 270 -5.59 -7.35 -8.85
N SER A 271 -6.81 -6.86 -9.02
CA SER A 271 -7.10 -5.50 -9.46
C SER A 271 -8.28 -4.95 -8.67
N TYR A 272 -9.34 -4.50 -9.34
CA TYR A 272 -10.52 -3.97 -8.68
C TYR A 272 -11.35 -5.05 -8.01
N ALA A 273 -11.85 -4.74 -6.81
CA ALA A 273 -12.92 -5.47 -6.16
C ALA A 273 -13.97 -4.47 -5.68
N GLN A 274 -15.22 -4.63 -6.12
CA GLN A 274 -16.33 -3.79 -5.70
C GLN A 274 -17.47 -4.65 -5.18
N VAL A 275 -18.03 -4.25 -4.05
CA VAL A 275 -19.17 -4.90 -3.41
C VAL A 275 -20.41 -4.04 -3.60
N ASP A 276 -21.52 -4.67 -3.89
CA ASP A 276 -22.82 -3.98 -4.02
C ASP A 276 -23.16 -3.31 -2.68
N PRO A 277 -23.23 -1.97 -2.62
CA PRO A 277 -23.45 -1.24 -1.37
C PRO A 277 -24.86 -1.46 -0.79
N SER A 278 -25.80 -1.94 -1.59
CA SER A 278 -27.18 -2.25 -1.14
C SER A 278 -27.36 -3.71 -0.68
N ASP A 279 -26.48 -4.60 -1.13
CA ASP A 279 -26.50 -6.03 -0.79
C ASP A 279 -25.10 -6.63 -0.84
N ASN A 280 -24.41 -6.69 0.30
CA ASN A 280 -23.07 -7.25 0.43
C ASN A 280 -22.91 -8.68 -0.10
N ARG A 281 -23.98 -9.33 -0.49
CA ARG A 281 -23.95 -10.65 -1.12
C ARG A 281 -23.17 -10.63 -2.44
N TRP A 282 -23.28 -9.54 -3.20
CA TRP A 282 -22.75 -9.47 -4.55
C TRP A 282 -21.43 -8.71 -4.59
N MET A 283 -20.39 -9.39 -5.05
CA MET A 283 -19.05 -8.82 -5.22
C MET A 283 -18.58 -9.03 -6.66
N TYR A 284 -17.99 -8.01 -7.26
CA TYR A 284 -17.35 -8.04 -8.58
C TYR A 284 -15.85 -7.93 -8.39
N VAL A 285 -15.11 -8.90 -8.94
CA VAL A 285 -13.66 -8.96 -8.81
C VAL A 285 -13.02 -9.08 -10.18
N GLU A 286 -12.15 -8.14 -10.49
CA GLU A 286 -11.35 -8.11 -11.70
C GLU A 286 -9.94 -8.64 -11.40
N SER A 287 -9.37 -9.37 -12.35
CA SER A 287 -7.95 -9.61 -12.46
C SER A 287 -7.47 -9.12 -13.82
N GLN A 288 -6.17 -9.28 -14.11
CA GLN A 288 -5.56 -8.69 -15.29
C GLN A 288 -6.34 -8.91 -16.60
N ASN A 289 -6.25 -7.90 -17.49
CA ASN A 289 -6.75 -7.91 -18.87
C ASN A 289 -8.27 -8.14 -19.00
N GLY A 290 -9.06 -7.54 -18.10
CA GLY A 290 -10.53 -7.58 -18.16
C GLY A 290 -11.13 -8.92 -17.76
N SER A 291 -10.39 -9.72 -16.99
CA SER A 291 -10.93 -10.97 -16.44
C SER A 291 -11.75 -10.67 -15.21
N ILE A 292 -13.06 -10.55 -15.35
CA ILE A 292 -14.00 -10.19 -14.27
C ILE A 292 -14.90 -11.37 -13.89
N SER A 293 -15.18 -11.50 -12.59
CA SER A 293 -16.16 -12.43 -12.04
C SER A 293 -17.13 -11.74 -11.10
N ARG A 294 -18.38 -12.23 -11.06
CA ARG A 294 -19.34 -11.95 -9.99
C ARG A 294 -19.29 -13.11 -8.99
N ASN A 295 -19.12 -12.77 -7.74
CA ASN A 295 -19.07 -13.72 -6.62
C ASN A 295 -20.30 -13.53 -5.74
N ASP A 296 -21.01 -14.61 -5.44
CA ASP A 296 -22.06 -14.67 -4.43
C ASP A 296 -21.41 -15.00 -3.08
N GLN A 297 -21.19 -13.99 -2.23
CA GLN A 297 -20.52 -14.15 -0.95
C GLN A 297 -21.30 -15.03 0.05
N LYS A 298 -22.62 -15.18 -0.16
CA LYS A 298 -23.48 -16.02 0.69
C LYS A 298 -23.32 -17.52 0.37
N THR A 299 -23.15 -17.85 -0.92
CA THR A 299 -23.08 -19.27 -1.36
C THR A 299 -21.67 -19.69 -1.77
N GLY A 300 -20.74 -18.76 -1.91
CA GLY A 300 -19.38 -19.01 -2.43
C GLY A 300 -19.33 -19.27 -3.93
N VAL A 301 -20.46 -19.16 -4.65
CA VAL A 301 -20.52 -19.41 -6.10
C VAL A 301 -19.90 -18.23 -6.85
N ARG A 302 -18.92 -18.55 -7.72
CA ARG A 302 -18.26 -17.60 -8.62
C ARG A 302 -18.72 -17.84 -10.05
N LYS A 303 -19.12 -16.76 -10.74
CA LYS A 303 -19.47 -16.75 -12.16
C LYS A 303 -18.51 -15.85 -12.92
N ASN A 304 -17.90 -16.39 -13.99
CA ASN A 304 -17.15 -15.57 -14.95
C ASN A 304 -18.16 -14.76 -15.78
N ILE A 305 -18.05 -13.44 -15.75
CA ILE A 305 -18.92 -12.50 -16.46
C ILE A 305 -18.14 -11.64 -17.46
N ARG A 306 -16.94 -12.07 -17.87
CA ARG A 306 -16.13 -11.36 -18.86
C ARG A 306 -16.89 -11.18 -20.17
N TYR A 307 -16.87 -9.96 -20.71
CA TYR A 307 -17.39 -9.67 -22.04
C TYR A 307 -16.66 -10.49 -23.13
N ARG A 308 -17.42 -11.06 -24.08
CA ARG A 308 -16.91 -11.92 -25.16
C ARG A 308 -17.55 -11.63 -26.53
N GLY A 309 -18.20 -10.47 -26.69
CA GLY A 309 -18.93 -10.15 -27.92
C GLY A 309 -17.99 -9.76 -29.06
N ASN A 310 -17.49 -8.55 -29.03
CA ASN A 310 -16.66 -7.97 -30.08
C ASN A 310 -15.17 -8.32 -29.87
N PRO A 311 -14.49 -8.94 -30.87
CA PRO A 311 -13.06 -9.30 -30.77
C PRO A 311 -12.12 -8.09 -30.74
N ASP A 312 -12.56 -6.91 -31.19
CA ASP A 312 -11.75 -5.68 -31.18
C ASP A 312 -11.75 -5.00 -29.81
N VAL A 313 -12.51 -5.51 -28.85
CA VAL A 313 -12.50 -5.03 -27.46
C VAL A 313 -11.22 -5.48 -26.78
N ARG A 314 -10.43 -4.50 -26.33
CA ARG A 314 -9.18 -4.70 -25.62
C ARG A 314 -9.25 -4.05 -24.26
N PHE A 315 -8.69 -4.72 -23.27
CA PHE A 315 -8.67 -4.28 -21.87
C PHE A 315 -7.28 -3.82 -21.45
N ASN A 316 -7.23 -2.89 -20.51
CA ASN A 316 -6.00 -2.60 -19.79
C ASN A 316 -5.59 -3.79 -18.92
N PHE A 317 -4.34 -3.81 -18.48
CA PHE A 317 -3.89 -4.78 -17.48
C PHE A 317 -4.74 -4.66 -16.20
N ILE A 318 -5.01 -3.44 -15.75
CA ILE A 318 -5.97 -3.11 -14.69
C ILE A 318 -7.15 -2.41 -15.34
N ALA A 319 -8.28 -3.10 -15.49
CA ALA A 319 -9.49 -2.58 -16.12
C ALA A 319 -10.48 -2.09 -15.05
N PRO A 320 -10.95 -0.83 -15.10
CA PRO A 320 -11.81 -0.30 -14.07
C PRO A 320 -13.21 -0.91 -14.12
N ILE A 321 -13.75 -1.21 -12.91
CA ILE A 321 -15.13 -1.60 -12.68
C ILE A 321 -15.82 -0.46 -11.92
N LEU A 322 -17.09 -0.17 -12.24
CA LEU A 322 -17.93 0.72 -11.48
C LEU A 322 -19.33 0.12 -11.32
N ILE A 323 -19.80 0.03 -10.09
CA ILE A 323 -21.22 -0.21 -9.79
C ILE A 323 -21.94 1.14 -9.85
N SER A 324 -23.05 1.23 -10.60
CA SER A 324 -23.80 2.49 -10.68
C SER A 324 -24.32 2.92 -9.31
N PRO A 325 -24.12 4.19 -8.91
CA PRO A 325 -24.65 4.71 -7.65
C PRO A 325 -26.19 4.79 -7.66
N HIS A 326 -26.82 4.72 -8.84
CA HIS A 326 -28.28 4.82 -9.01
C HIS A 326 -29.00 3.47 -9.00
N ASN A 327 -28.31 2.40 -9.42
CA ASN A 327 -28.86 1.06 -9.47
C ASN A 327 -27.74 0.01 -9.40
N SER A 328 -27.63 -0.68 -8.31
CA SER A 328 -26.56 -1.66 -8.09
C SER A 328 -26.61 -2.91 -8.99
N ASN A 329 -27.69 -3.11 -9.78
CA ASN A 329 -27.70 -4.12 -10.83
C ASN A 329 -26.92 -3.67 -12.08
N VAL A 330 -26.75 -2.35 -12.25
CA VAL A 330 -25.98 -1.76 -13.36
C VAL A 330 -24.52 -1.71 -12.98
N ILE A 331 -23.69 -2.32 -13.83
CA ILE A 331 -22.25 -2.26 -13.70
C ILE A 331 -21.61 -1.79 -15.00
N PHE A 332 -20.52 -1.06 -14.87
CA PHE A 332 -19.69 -0.61 -15.98
C PHE A 332 -18.32 -1.32 -15.92
N HIS A 333 -17.78 -1.61 -17.08
CA HIS A 333 -16.44 -2.18 -17.21
C HIS A 333 -15.67 -1.47 -18.33
N GLY A 334 -14.48 -0.95 -18.01
CA GLY A 334 -13.68 -0.18 -18.95
C GLY A 334 -12.80 -1.08 -19.83
N ALA A 335 -13.01 -0.98 -21.12
CA ALA A 335 -12.14 -1.53 -22.17
C ALA A 335 -11.58 -0.37 -23.01
N ASN A 336 -11.32 -0.50 -24.32
CA ASN A 336 -11.21 0.66 -25.21
C ASN A 336 -12.58 1.33 -25.46
N MET A 337 -13.64 0.58 -25.25
CA MET A 337 -15.03 1.01 -25.21
C MET A 337 -15.56 0.88 -23.79
N LEU A 338 -16.58 1.68 -23.44
CA LEU A 338 -17.27 1.51 -22.17
C LEU A 338 -18.35 0.43 -22.33
N LEU A 339 -18.26 -0.60 -21.50
CA LEU A 339 -19.23 -1.69 -21.40
C LEU A 339 -20.17 -1.42 -20.25
N ARG A 340 -21.47 -1.66 -20.46
CA ARG A 340 -22.54 -1.58 -19.45
C ARG A 340 -23.32 -2.87 -19.40
N SER A 341 -23.67 -3.33 -18.22
CA SER A 341 -24.63 -4.40 -17.99
C SER A 341 -25.73 -3.90 -17.06
N GLU A 342 -26.98 -4.23 -17.33
CA GLU A 342 -28.14 -3.91 -16.49
C GLU A 342 -28.53 -5.05 -15.54
N PHE A 343 -27.96 -6.24 -15.77
CA PHE A 343 -28.26 -7.46 -15.03
C PHE A 343 -26.99 -8.10 -14.43
N ARG A 344 -26.20 -7.31 -13.70
CA ARG A 344 -25.06 -7.83 -12.91
C ARG A 344 -24.04 -8.61 -13.74
N GLY A 345 -23.78 -8.17 -14.99
CA GLY A 345 -22.80 -8.76 -15.90
C GLY A 345 -23.33 -9.89 -16.79
N GLU A 346 -24.65 -10.08 -16.88
CA GLU A 346 -25.25 -11.10 -17.75
C GLU A 346 -25.47 -10.64 -19.19
N ASP A 347 -25.57 -9.33 -19.43
CA ASP A 347 -26.08 -8.72 -20.66
C ASP A 347 -25.22 -7.53 -21.12
N TRP A 348 -23.93 -7.70 -21.22
CA TRP A 348 -23.03 -6.64 -21.61
C TRP A 348 -23.37 -5.97 -22.93
N GLN A 349 -23.40 -4.64 -22.95
CA GLN A 349 -23.61 -3.77 -24.09
C GLN A 349 -22.44 -2.79 -24.22
N GLU A 350 -22.01 -2.53 -25.46
CA GLU A 350 -21.09 -1.45 -25.79
C GLU A 350 -21.89 -0.14 -25.87
N ILE A 351 -21.65 0.79 -24.93
CA ILE A 351 -22.37 2.08 -24.86
C ILE A 351 -21.50 3.24 -25.34
N SER A 352 -20.38 2.97 -25.98
CA SER A 352 -19.51 3.99 -26.55
C SER A 352 -18.80 3.48 -27.81
N PRO A 353 -18.30 4.38 -28.68
CA PRO A 353 -17.24 4.06 -29.61
C PRO A 353 -15.93 3.76 -28.87
N ASP A 354 -14.83 3.50 -29.61
CA ASP A 354 -13.49 3.45 -29.02
C ASP A 354 -13.10 4.84 -28.50
N LEU A 355 -13.11 5.01 -27.15
CA LEU A 355 -12.85 6.28 -26.47
C LEU A 355 -11.36 6.64 -26.41
N SER A 356 -10.49 5.73 -26.84
CA SER A 356 -9.04 5.98 -26.92
C SER A 356 -8.60 6.64 -28.24
N LEU A 357 -9.47 6.70 -29.25
CA LEU A 357 -9.13 7.28 -30.54
C LEU A 357 -8.87 8.78 -30.43
N GLY A 358 -7.92 9.28 -31.26
CA GLY A 358 -7.53 10.68 -31.30
C GLY A 358 -6.65 11.13 -30.12
N GLY A 359 -6.29 10.20 -29.21
CA GLY A 359 -5.27 10.47 -28.19
C GLY A 359 -3.87 10.28 -28.77
N GLU A 360 -2.97 11.21 -28.46
CA GLU A 360 -1.56 11.11 -28.83
C GLU A 360 -0.80 10.41 -27.69
N ALA A 361 -0.06 9.36 -28.03
CA ALA A 361 0.95 8.83 -27.11
C ALA A 361 2.23 9.64 -27.25
N ALA A 362 2.85 10.00 -26.11
CA ALA A 362 4.20 10.58 -26.15
C ALA A 362 5.16 9.64 -26.87
N GLU A 363 6.11 10.20 -27.63
CA GLU A 363 7.06 9.43 -28.45
C GLU A 363 7.78 8.35 -27.61
N GLY A 364 7.77 7.11 -28.09
CA GLY A 364 8.36 5.97 -27.40
C GLY A 364 7.51 5.34 -26.29
N ARG A 365 6.29 5.83 -26.06
CA ARG A 365 5.36 5.31 -25.05
C ARG A 365 4.51 4.17 -25.65
N ARG A 366 4.46 3.02 -24.95
CA ARG A 366 3.48 1.96 -25.23
C ARG A 366 2.18 2.26 -24.47
N VAL A 367 1.12 2.52 -25.21
CA VAL A 367 -0.26 2.61 -24.70
C VAL A 367 -1.10 1.49 -25.26
N ASN A 368 -2.04 0.99 -24.49
CA ASN A 368 -2.96 -0.06 -24.96
C ASN A 368 -4.16 0.57 -25.71
N GLY A 369 -4.38 1.88 -25.51
CA GLY A 369 -5.57 2.59 -25.98
C GLY A 369 -6.80 2.06 -25.27
N THR A 370 -6.87 2.24 -23.96
CA THR A 370 -7.90 1.64 -23.10
C THR A 370 -8.31 2.59 -21.98
N ILE A 371 -9.51 2.41 -21.46
CA ILE A 371 -10.05 3.13 -20.31
C ILE A 371 -9.26 2.73 -19.05
N THR A 372 -8.92 3.71 -18.24
CA THR A 372 -8.19 3.55 -16.97
C THR A 372 -9.00 3.97 -15.76
N THR A 373 -10.07 4.73 -15.97
CA THR A 373 -10.91 5.25 -14.90
C THR A 373 -12.31 5.59 -15.42
N ILE A 374 -13.33 5.38 -14.59
CA ILE A 374 -14.73 5.65 -14.89
C ILE A 374 -15.35 6.31 -13.65
N ALA A 375 -16.14 7.35 -13.84
CA ALA A 375 -17.00 7.92 -12.80
C ALA A 375 -18.40 8.25 -13.38
N GLU A 376 -19.44 7.66 -12.83
CA GLU A 376 -20.82 8.11 -13.04
C GLU A 376 -21.16 9.12 -11.95
N SER A 377 -21.79 10.23 -12.31
CA SER A 377 -22.23 11.22 -11.34
C SER A 377 -23.18 10.59 -10.32
N PRO A 378 -22.97 10.73 -9.01
CA PRO A 378 -23.92 10.24 -8.02
C PRO A 378 -25.24 11.02 -8.00
N LEU A 379 -25.29 12.19 -8.66
CA LEU A 379 -26.43 13.08 -8.70
C LEU A 379 -27.31 12.88 -9.94
N VAL A 380 -26.70 12.46 -11.07
CA VAL A 380 -27.42 12.34 -12.37
C VAL A 380 -27.02 11.01 -13.04
N ALA A 381 -27.99 10.11 -13.18
CA ALA A 381 -27.79 8.85 -13.87
C ALA A 381 -27.44 9.06 -15.35
N GLY A 382 -26.44 8.32 -15.84
CA GLY A 382 -25.98 8.41 -17.23
C GLY A 382 -25.12 9.62 -17.55
N LEU A 383 -24.78 10.46 -16.57
CA LEU A 383 -23.71 11.44 -16.66
C LEU A 383 -22.40 10.75 -16.31
N ILE A 384 -21.59 10.36 -17.31
CA ILE A 384 -20.43 9.48 -17.13
C ILE A 384 -19.19 10.12 -17.68
N TRP A 385 -18.14 10.17 -16.84
CA TRP A 385 -16.80 10.62 -17.16
C TRP A 385 -15.88 9.41 -17.32
N VAL A 386 -15.00 9.48 -18.33
CA VAL A 386 -14.03 8.40 -18.63
C VAL A 386 -12.66 8.99 -18.91
N GLY A 387 -11.63 8.35 -18.36
CA GLY A 387 -10.23 8.65 -18.68
C GLY A 387 -9.52 7.44 -19.29
N THR A 388 -8.54 7.68 -20.17
CA THR A 388 -7.80 6.64 -20.89
C THR A 388 -6.30 6.65 -20.61
N ASP A 389 -5.62 5.56 -20.95
CA ASP A 389 -4.16 5.42 -20.74
C ASP A 389 -3.32 6.25 -21.73
N ASN A 390 -3.91 6.75 -22.79
CA ASN A 390 -3.31 7.68 -23.75
C ASN A 390 -3.78 9.13 -23.55
N GLY A 391 -4.42 9.44 -22.42
CA GLY A 391 -4.66 10.78 -21.97
C GLY A 391 -6.00 11.41 -22.40
N ASN A 392 -6.93 10.66 -23.03
CA ASN A 392 -8.23 11.21 -23.36
C ASN A 392 -9.11 11.31 -22.11
N VAL A 393 -9.78 12.46 -21.98
CA VAL A 393 -10.90 12.68 -21.07
C VAL A 393 -12.17 12.78 -21.90
N GLN A 394 -13.15 11.94 -21.61
CA GLN A 394 -14.39 11.80 -22.35
C GLN A 394 -15.59 11.95 -21.42
N LEU A 395 -16.67 12.52 -21.94
CA LEU A 395 -17.92 12.75 -21.22
C LEU A 395 -19.12 12.33 -22.06
N THR A 396 -20.08 11.64 -21.43
CA THR A 396 -21.46 11.53 -21.91
C THR A 396 -22.40 12.11 -20.85
N GLN A 397 -23.44 12.81 -21.28
CA GLN A 397 -24.52 13.35 -20.43
C GLN A 397 -25.84 12.62 -20.61
N ASN A 398 -25.89 11.59 -21.47
CA ASN A 398 -27.09 10.89 -21.88
C ASN A 398 -26.91 9.35 -21.95
N GLY A 399 -26.15 8.79 -21.01
CA GLY A 399 -26.00 7.35 -20.84
C GLY A 399 -25.24 6.64 -21.96
N GLY A 400 -24.42 7.37 -22.73
CA GLY A 400 -23.59 6.82 -23.79
C GLY A 400 -24.11 7.06 -25.22
N GLU A 401 -25.27 7.74 -25.40
CA GLU A 401 -25.77 8.05 -26.75
C GLU A 401 -24.81 8.95 -27.52
N ASN A 402 -24.21 9.92 -26.84
CA ASN A 402 -23.22 10.84 -27.38
C ASN A 402 -22.02 10.99 -26.44
N TRP A 403 -20.81 11.09 -27.01
CA TRP A 403 -19.56 11.29 -26.29
C TRP A 403 -18.83 12.52 -26.79
N ALA A 404 -18.32 13.33 -25.86
CA ALA A 404 -17.50 14.49 -26.12
C ALA A 404 -16.07 14.27 -25.59
N ARG A 405 -15.07 14.47 -26.43
CA ARG A 405 -13.66 14.53 -26.02
C ARG A 405 -13.34 15.92 -25.51
N LEU A 406 -12.79 16.04 -24.31
CA LEU A 406 -12.62 17.30 -23.60
C LEU A 406 -11.15 17.80 -23.55
N ASN A 407 -10.23 17.09 -24.18
CA ASN A 407 -8.80 17.39 -24.09
C ASN A 407 -8.41 18.79 -24.57
N ASP A 408 -9.09 19.31 -25.58
CA ASP A 408 -8.80 20.61 -26.17
C ASP A 408 -9.13 21.78 -25.21
N ASN A 409 -9.90 21.50 -24.17
CA ASN A 409 -10.28 22.46 -23.12
C ASN A 409 -9.33 22.42 -21.91
N LEU A 410 -8.43 21.40 -21.83
CA LEU A 410 -7.50 21.26 -20.71
C LEU A 410 -6.29 22.16 -20.88
N PRO A 411 -5.93 22.98 -19.89
CA PRO A 411 -4.63 23.66 -19.86
C PRO A 411 -3.48 22.66 -19.94
N ASP A 412 -2.40 23.02 -20.64
CA ASP A 412 -1.17 22.23 -20.80
C ASP A 412 -1.35 20.87 -21.52
N SER A 413 -2.58 20.45 -21.86
CA SER A 413 -2.94 19.19 -22.56
C SER A 413 -1.99 18.03 -22.25
N PRO A 414 -2.00 17.47 -21.00
CA PRO A 414 -1.04 16.43 -20.64
C PRO A 414 -1.20 15.20 -21.54
N VAL A 415 -0.11 14.74 -22.16
CA VAL A 415 -0.09 13.56 -23.05
C VAL A 415 0.29 12.32 -22.23
N THR A 416 -0.35 12.13 -21.09
CA THR A 416 -0.05 11.01 -20.21
C THR A 416 -1.32 10.36 -19.69
N LYS A 417 -1.22 9.20 -19.03
CA LYS A 417 -2.36 8.42 -18.51
C LYS A 417 -3.26 9.31 -17.64
N VAL A 418 -4.56 9.34 -17.95
CA VAL A 418 -5.56 9.80 -16.98
C VAL A 418 -5.56 8.81 -15.83
N SER A 419 -5.12 9.23 -14.67
CA SER A 419 -5.00 8.35 -13.50
C SER A 419 -6.34 8.23 -12.77
N ARG A 420 -7.11 9.32 -12.68
CA ARG A 420 -8.45 9.30 -12.07
C ARG A 420 -9.36 10.36 -12.71
N VAL A 421 -10.64 10.01 -12.85
CA VAL A 421 -11.74 10.94 -12.96
C VAL A 421 -12.61 10.81 -11.71
N GLU A 422 -13.11 11.93 -11.20
CA GLU A 422 -14.00 11.99 -10.04
C GLU A 422 -15.15 12.92 -10.34
N ALA A 423 -16.36 12.41 -10.38
CA ALA A 423 -17.56 13.22 -10.53
C ALA A 423 -17.99 13.76 -9.16
N SER A 424 -18.30 15.05 -9.07
CA SER A 424 -18.65 15.67 -7.80
C SER A 424 -19.91 15.06 -7.17
N HIS A 425 -19.87 14.94 -5.85
CA HIS A 425 -21.00 14.54 -5.01
C HIS A 425 -21.98 15.70 -4.73
N HIS A 426 -21.62 16.94 -5.09
CA HIS A 426 -22.34 18.15 -4.68
C HIS A 426 -22.93 18.95 -5.86
N ASP A 427 -22.30 18.85 -7.05
CA ASP A 427 -22.72 19.56 -8.24
C ASP A 427 -22.48 18.71 -9.49
N PRO A 428 -23.50 18.38 -10.31
CA PRO A 428 -23.34 17.52 -11.46
C PRO A 428 -22.47 18.12 -12.57
N ALA A 429 -22.30 19.44 -12.62
CA ALA A 429 -21.44 20.12 -13.59
C ALA A 429 -19.96 20.08 -13.20
N THR A 430 -19.66 19.73 -11.94
CA THR A 430 -18.33 19.69 -11.37
C THR A 430 -17.71 18.30 -11.49
N ALA A 431 -16.45 18.25 -11.91
CA ALA A 431 -15.62 17.05 -11.91
C ALA A 431 -14.15 17.38 -11.74
N TYR A 432 -13.39 16.38 -11.33
CA TYR A 432 -11.95 16.45 -11.16
C TYR A 432 -11.26 15.41 -12.03
N VAL A 433 -10.10 15.77 -12.58
CA VAL A 433 -9.29 14.87 -13.40
C VAL A 433 -7.84 14.97 -12.99
N SER A 434 -7.20 13.83 -12.75
CA SER A 434 -5.76 13.75 -12.51
C SER A 434 -5.06 12.94 -13.60
N PHE A 435 -3.79 13.27 -13.84
CA PHE A 435 -2.94 12.56 -14.78
C PHE A 435 -1.64 12.15 -14.09
N SER A 436 -1.11 11.01 -14.48
CA SER A 436 0.14 10.47 -13.94
C SER A 436 1.04 9.95 -15.05
N GLY A 437 2.21 10.56 -15.22
CA GLY A 437 3.30 10.05 -16.05
C GLY A 437 3.88 8.76 -15.46
N GLY A 438 4.05 8.72 -14.19
CA GLY A 438 4.34 7.60 -13.30
C GLY A 438 5.12 6.44 -13.90
N ARG A 439 4.53 5.24 -13.79
CA ARG A 439 5.17 3.96 -14.10
C ARG A 439 5.56 3.78 -15.58
N ARG A 440 4.85 4.41 -16.52
CA ARG A 440 5.07 4.23 -17.96
C ARG A 440 5.79 5.39 -18.63
N ASP A 441 5.61 6.61 -18.15
CA ASP A 441 6.32 7.81 -18.59
C ASP A 441 7.18 8.36 -17.46
N ARG A 442 8.33 7.75 -17.26
CA ARG A 442 9.26 8.07 -16.18
C ARG A 442 9.96 9.44 -16.34
N HIS A 443 9.65 10.18 -17.38
CA HIS A 443 10.23 11.50 -17.65
C HIS A 443 9.30 12.63 -17.24
N ASP A 444 7.99 12.37 -17.13
CA ASP A 444 7.01 13.34 -16.68
C ASP A 444 6.55 13.02 -15.26
N LEU A 445 7.17 13.71 -14.29
CA LEU A 445 6.89 13.57 -12.87
C LEU A 445 6.01 14.71 -12.33
N LYS A 446 5.53 15.62 -13.18
CA LYS A 446 4.75 16.78 -12.75
C LYS A 446 3.39 16.35 -12.19
N PRO A 447 2.87 17.07 -11.18
CA PRO A 447 1.50 16.92 -10.77
C PRO A 447 0.55 17.57 -11.79
N TYR A 448 -0.47 16.81 -12.18
CA TYR A 448 -1.54 17.30 -13.04
C TYR A 448 -2.88 16.99 -12.38
N VAL A 449 -3.56 18.03 -11.96
CA VAL A 449 -4.92 17.97 -11.41
C VAL A 449 -5.72 19.15 -11.93
N TYR A 450 -6.93 18.85 -12.42
CA TYR A 450 -7.81 19.86 -12.98
C TYR A 450 -9.21 19.72 -12.40
N LYS A 451 -9.91 20.85 -12.23
CA LYS A 451 -11.29 20.97 -11.81
C LYS A 451 -12.09 21.66 -12.89
N THR A 452 -13.24 21.14 -13.21
CA THR A 452 -14.29 21.84 -14.01
C THR A 452 -15.51 22.07 -13.15
N THR A 453 -16.31 23.09 -13.51
CA THR A 453 -17.63 23.40 -12.91
C THR A 453 -18.68 23.64 -14.00
N ASP A 454 -18.42 23.23 -15.24
CA ASP A 454 -19.23 23.48 -16.41
C ASP A 454 -19.21 22.30 -17.42
N TYR A 455 -19.23 21.06 -16.90
CA TYR A 455 -19.21 19.83 -17.70
C TYR A 455 -17.97 19.72 -18.61
N GLY A 456 -16.83 20.29 -18.20
CA GLY A 456 -15.57 20.23 -18.94
C GLY A 456 -15.47 21.24 -20.08
N ALA A 457 -16.33 22.23 -20.13
CA ALA A 457 -16.18 23.33 -21.08
C ALA A 457 -14.95 24.19 -20.76
N THR A 458 -14.67 24.37 -19.47
CA THR A 458 -13.44 24.99 -18.96
C THR A 458 -12.82 24.20 -17.80
N TRP A 459 -11.50 24.31 -17.63
CA TRP A 459 -10.75 23.61 -16.59
C TRP A 459 -9.80 24.55 -15.85
N ALA A 460 -9.79 24.50 -14.55
CA ALA A 460 -8.82 25.14 -13.68
C ALA A 460 -7.77 24.13 -13.22
N LYS A 461 -6.48 24.44 -13.35
CA LYS A 461 -5.41 23.63 -12.78
C LYS A 461 -5.30 23.89 -11.27
N ILE A 462 -5.36 22.86 -10.45
CA ILE A 462 -5.44 22.95 -8.99
C ILE A 462 -4.29 22.16 -8.33
N VAL A 463 -3.06 22.64 -8.46
CA VAL A 463 -1.83 21.98 -7.98
C VAL A 463 -1.04 22.81 -6.96
N ASN A 464 -1.56 23.93 -6.48
CA ASN A 464 -0.88 24.81 -5.54
C ASN A 464 -0.59 24.11 -4.21
N GLY A 465 0.68 24.01 -3.80
CA GLY A 465 1.11 23.27 -2.61
C GLY A 465 1.56 21.82 -2.89
N LEU A 466 1.38 21.29 -4.12
CA LEU A 466 1.94 19.99 -4.49
C LEU A 466 3.39 20.16 -4.98
N PRO A 467 4.29 19.21 -4.65
CA PRO A 467 5.64 19.17 -5.20
C PRO A 467 5.64 18.95 -6.72
N GLU A 468 6.62 19.54 -7.40
CA GLU A 468 6.74 19.48 -8.88
C GLU A 468 7.17 18.10 -9.42
N ASP A 469 7.64 17.20 -8.54
CA ASP A 469 8.15 15.86 -8.87
C ASP A 469 7.30 14.73 -8.29
N GLU A 470 6.02 14.98 -8.03
CA GLU A 470 5.08 14.00 -7.49
C GLU A 470 3.86 13.82 -8.40
N PRO A 471 3.87 12.85 -9.32
CA PRO A 471 2.72 12.51 -10.14
C PRO A 471 1.51 12.13 -9.28
N VAL A 472 0.33 12.56 -9.71
CA VAL A 472 -0.93 12.29 -8.99
C VAL A 472 -1.59 11.02 -9.52
N ASN A 473 -1.83 10.05 -8.64
CA ASN A 473 -2.44 8.77 -8.99
C ASN A 473 -3.95 8.75 -8.76
N VAL A 474 -4.43 9.46 -7.76
CA VAL A 474 -5.84 9.46 -7.36
C VAL A 474 -6.26 10.80 -6.76
N ILE A 475 -7.50 11.21 -7.01
CA ILE A 475 -8.19 12.31 -6.34
C ILE A 475 -9.56 11.82 -5.87
N ARG A 476 -10.00 12.30 -4.70
CA ARG A 476 -11.34 12.06 -4.15
C ARG A 476 -11.93 13.34 -3.59
N GLU A 477 -13.22 13.57 -3.85
CA GLU A 477 -14.03 14.58 -3.19
C GLU A 477 -14.76 13.94 -2.02
N ASP A 478 -14.80 14.64 -0.89
CA ASP A 478 -15.60 14.19 0.25
C ASP A 478 -17.11 14.31 -0.05
N HIS A 479 -17.89 13.31 0.38
CA HIS A 479 -19.32 13.25 0.08
C HIS A 479 -20.18 14.16 0.98
N THR A 480 -19.60 14.76 2.02
CA THR A 480 -20.27 15.65 2.99
C THR A 480 -19.85 17.10 2.79
N ASN A 481 -18.56 17.34 2.56
CA ASN A 481 -17.97 18.68 2.47
C ASN A 481 -17.35 18.91 1.09
N PRO A 482 -17.94 19.75 0.21
CA PRO A 482 -17.43 20.01 -1.15
C PRO A 482 -16.05 20.70 -1.19
N ASN A 483 -15.59 21.25 -0.06
CA ASN A 483 -14.29 21.87 0.04
C ASN A 483 -13.19 20.89 0.49
N LEU A 484 -13.57 19.71 0.98
CA LEU A 484 -12.64 18.69 1.43
C LEU A 484 -12.29 17.73 0.29
N LEU A 485 -11.04 17.78 -0.15
CA LEU A 485 -10.52 16.92 -1.20
C LEU A 485 -9.26 16.20 -0.74
N PHE A 486 -9.02 15.02 -1.27
CA PHE A 486 -7.82 14.23 -1.02
C PHE A 486 -7.11 13.88 -2.33
N ILE A 487 -5.78 13.97 -2.33
CA ILE A 487 -4.92 13.51 -3.43
C ILE A 487 -3.92 12.50 -2.93
N GLY A 488 -3.79 11.39 -3.66
CA GLY A 488 -2.71 10.43 -3.52
C GLY A 488 -1.68 10.61 -4.63
N THR A 489 -0.43 10.82 -4.24
CA THR A 489 0.70 10.99 -5.16
C THR A 489 1.61 9.76 -5.20
N ALA A 490 2.69 9.83 -5.95
CA ALA A 490 3.74 8.82 -5.94
C ALA A 490 4.50 8.70 -4.60
N LYS A 491 4.27 9.58 -3.62
CA LYS A 491 5.02 9.60 -2.36
C LYS A 491 4.18 9.83 -1.11
N ALA A 492 2.99 10.46 -1.21
CA ALA A 492 2.24 10.90 -0.04
C ALA A 492 0.75 11.14 -0.33
N ILE A 493 -0.01 11.43 0.72
CA ILE A 493 -1.36 11.98 0.66
C ILE A 493 -1.32 13.48 0.93
N TYR A 494 -2.17 14.21 0.22
CA TYR A 494 -2.43 15.63 0.42
C TYR A 494 -3.92 15.86 0.61
N VAL A 495 -4.24 16.83 1.44
CA VAL A 495 -5.61 17.28 1.74
C VAL A 495 -5.77 18.74 1.34
N SER A 496 -6.93 19.08 0.80
CA SER A 496 -7.39 20.45 0.60
C SER A 496 -8.65 20.67 1.42
N LEU A 497 -8.72 21.80 2.13
CA LEU A 497 -9.90 22.25 2.89
C LEU A 497 -10.61 23.43 2.20
N ASP A 498 -10.19 23.78 0.99
CA ASP A 498 -10.62 24.96 0.24
C ASP A 498 -11.06 24.65 -1.22
N GLY A 499 -11.51 23.39 -1.45
CA GLY A 499 -12.02 22.96 -2.74
C GLY A 499 -10.95 22.83 -3.83
N GLY A 500 -9.68 22.61 -3.42
CA GLY A 500 -8.54 22.43 -4.31
C GLY A 500 -7.73 23.70 -4.59
N ALA A 501 -8.02 24.82 -3.91
CA ALA A 501 -7.26 26.05 -4.09
C ALA A 501 -5.84 25.92 -3.51
N SER A 502 -5.67 25.13 -2.44
CA SER A 502 -4.37 24.79 -1.86
C SER A 502 -4.32 23.38 -1.29
N TRP A 503 -3.13 22.78 -1.25
CA TRP A 503 -2.87 21.43 -0.78
C TRP A 503 -1.85 21.39 0.34
N THR A 504 -2.16 20.63 1.41
CA THR A 504 -1.28 20.40 2.55
C THR A 504 -1.02 18.90 2.69
N SER A 505 0.22 18.52 3.01
CA SER A 505 0.58 17.11 3.19
C SER A 505 -0.12 16.52 4.43
N LEU A 506 -0.81 15.39 4.24
CA LEU A 506 -1.45 14.60 5.30
C LEU A 506 -0.63 13.33 5.52
N ARG A 507 0.45 13.42 6.28
CA ARG A 507 1.39 12.30 6.46
C ARG A 507 1.25 11.58 7.78
N ASN A 508 1.15 12.33 8.87
CA ASN A 508 1.19 11.79 10.22
C ASN A 508 2.30 10.70 10.35
N ASN A 509 1.94 9.46 10.67
CA ASN A 509 2.85 8.31 10.80
C ASN A 509 3.07 7.51 9.50
N MET A 510 2.45 7.92 8.38
CA MET A 510 2.59 7.22 7.10
C MET A 510 3.98 7.45 6.47
N PRO A 511 4.70 6.39 6.06
CA PRO A 511 5.98 6.53 5.36
C PRO A 511 5.81 7.10 3.94
N ASN A 512 6.93 7.47 3.31
CA ASN A 512 6.94 7.76 1.88
C ASN A 512 6.62 6.50 1.08
N VAL A 513 5.45 6.47 0.47
CA VAL A 513 4.95 5.34 -0.31
C VAL A 513 4.00 5.83 -1.40
N PRO A 514 4.00 5.22 -2.59
CA PRO A 514 3.02 5.56 -3.61
C PRO A 514 1.60 5.22 -3.14
N ILE A 515 0.69 6.17 -3.30
CA ILE A 515 -0.74 5.97 -3.06
C ILE A 515 -1.38 5.66 -4.41
N HIS A 516 -1.90 4.46 -4.58
CA HIS A 516 -2.48 4.03 -5.86
C HIS A 516 -3.98 4.30 -5.95
N ASP A 517 -4.69 4.08 -4.85
CA ASP A 517 -6.13 4.33 -4.80
C ASP A 517 -6.57 4.74 -3.39
N MET A 518 -7.73 5.38 -3.30
CA MET A 518 -8.39 5.77 -2.06
C MET A 518 -9.90 5.67 -2.21
N VAL A 519 -10.59 5.41 -1.12
CA VAL A 519 -12.06 5.49 -1.03
C VAL A 519 -12.45 6.08 0.32
N ILE A 520 -13.46 6.93 0.33
CA ILE A 520 -14.09 7.40 1.56
C ILE A 520 -15.28 6.49 1.85
N HIS A 521 -15.28 5.83 3.03
CA HIS A 521 -16.37 4.95 3.41
C HIS A 521 -17.63 5.79 3.73
N PRO A 522 -18.76 5.57 3.02
CA PRO A 522 -19.88 6.51 3.06
C PRO A 522 -20.66 6.54 4.38
N ARG A 523 -20.48 5.56 5.25
CA ARG A 523 -21.13 5.47 6.57
C ARG A 523 -20.18 5.81 7.71
N GLU A 524 -18.94 5.31 7.65
CA GLU A 524 -17.99 5.43 8.77
C GLU A 524 -17.12 6.70 8.67
N ASN A 525 -17.15 7.41 7.53
CA ASN A 525 -16.28 8.56 7.26
C ASN A 525 -14.78 8.24 7.36
N ASP A 526 -14.42 7.00 7.06
CA ASP A 526 -13.03 6.57 7.00
C ASP A 526 -12.46 6.82 5.61
N LEU A 527 -11.30 7.47 5.53
CA LEU A 527 -10.45 7.49 4.34
C LEU A 527 -9.63 6.20 4.32
N VAL A 528 -9.98 5.29 3.43
CA VAL A 528 -9.27 4.02 3.22
C VAL A 528 -8.31 4.17 2.05
N VAL A 529 -7.04 3.92 2.31
CA VAL A 529 -5.93 4.20 1.40
C VAL A 529 -5.25 2.90 0.99
N ALA A 530 -5.12 2.67 -0.32
CA ALA A 530 -4.33 1.60 -0.90
C ALA A 530 -2.94 2.10 -1.27
N THR A 531 -1.90 1.56 -0.63
CA THR A 531 -0.52 1.92 -0.91
C THR A 531 0.17 0.86 -1.78
N TYR A 532 1.15 1.29 -2.56
CA TYR A 532 1.95 0.39 -3.38
C TYR A 532 3.22 -0.04 -2.63
N GLY A 533 3.03 -0.95 -1.65
CA GLY A 533 4.12 -1.54 -0.88
C GLY A 533 3.95 -1.56 0.63
N ARG A 534 2.99 -0.80 1.20
CA ARG A 534 2.75 -0.71 2.65
C ARG A 534 1.31 -1.00 3.04
N SER A 535 0.62 -1.85 2.27
CA SER A 535 -0.73 -2.33 2.55
C SER A 535 -1.77 -1.21 2.67
N PHE A 536 -2.82 -1.42 3.46
CA PHE A 536 -3.89 -0.46 3.71
C PHE A 536 -3.56 0.48 4.87
N TRP A 537 -4.06 1.71 4.75
CA TRP A 537 -4.11 2.69 5.83
C TRP A 537 -5.53 3.22 5.94
N ILE A 538 -6.01 3.40 7.16
CA ILE A 538 -7.37 3.88 7.43
C ILE A 538 -7.28 5.04 8.42
N ALA A 539 -7.99 6.12 8.11
CA ALA A 539 -8.08 7.29 8.98
C ALA A 539 -9.53 7.78 9.02
N ASP A 540 -10.08 7.96 10.21
CA ASP A 540 -11.32 8.70 10.41
C ASP A 540 -11.12 10.18 10.03
N ILE A 541 -11.93 10.66 9.09
CA ILE A 541 -11.89 12.03 8.58
C ILE A 541 -13.09 12.87 9.01
N SER A 542 -13.93 12.40 9.93
CA SER A 542 -15.14 13.08 10.39
C SER A 542 -14.85 14.50 10.89
N VAL A 543 -13.73 14.68 11.58
CA VAL A 543 -13.26 15.99 12.03
C VAL A 543 -12.92 16.92 10.88
N LEU A 544 -12.27 16.39 9.82
CA LEU A 544 -11.92 17.18 8.63
C LEU A 544 -13.16 17.57 7.82
N GLN A 545 -14.20 16.73 7.81
CA GLN A 545 -15.49 17.05 7.16
C GLN A 545 -16.16 18.27 7.79
N GLU A 546 -16.05 18.43 9.10
CA GLU A 546 -16.63 19.53 9.86
C GLU A 546 -15.69 20.77 9.96
N LEU A 547 -14.39 20.60 9.71
CA LEU A 547 -13.36 21.65 9.81
C LEU A 547 -13.48 22.65 8.65
N THR A 548 -14.49 23.47 8.67
CA THR A 548 -14.78 24.53 7.71
C THR A 548 -14.07 25.84 8.09
N PRO A 549 -13.94 26.83 7.17
CA PRO A 549 -13.46 28.16 7.51
C PRO A 549 -14.20 28.82 8.67
N ASP A 550 -15.52 28.59 8.79
CA ASP A 550 -16.34 29.08 9.88
C ASP A 550 -16.00 28.43 11.22
N VAL A 551 -15.60 27.16 11.23
CA VAL A 551 -15.14 26.47 12.43
C VAL A 551 -13.74 26.97 12.81
N ILE A 552 -12.84 27.10 11.84
CA ILE A 552 -11.47 27.60 12.08
C ILE A 552 -11.46 29.04 12.62
N ALA A 553 -12.46 29.85 12.27
CA ALA A 553 -12.61 31.22 12.75
C ALA A 553 -13.12 31.32 14.21
N LYS A 554 -13.63 30.21 14.79
CA LYS A 554 -14.06 30.18 16.20
C LYS A 554 -12.87 30.12 17.14
N GLN A 555 -13.04 30.64 18.37
CA GLN A 555 -12.02 30.45 19.40
C GLN A 555 -11.94 28.99 19.86
N GLU A 556 -13.10 28.34 19.99
CA GLU A 556 -13.27 26.98 20.47
C GLU A 556 -14.41 26.29 19.70
N HIS A 557 -14.27 25.00 19.46
CA HIS A 557 -15.32 24.21 18.82
C HIS A 557 -15.26 22.75 19.30
N LEU A 558 -16.40 22.18 19.67
CA LEU A 558 -16.56 20.75 19.90
C LEU A 558 -17.15 20.13 18.64
N PHE A 559 -16.42 19.20 18.03
CA PHE A 559 -16.89 18.47 16.87
C PHE A 559 -18.01 17.50 17.22
N LYS A 560 -18.81 17.13 16.24
CA LYS A 560 -19.79 16.07 16.39
C LYS A 560 -19.14 14.81 16.92
N ILE A 561 -19.76 14.22 17.93
CA ILE A 561 -19.25 13.00 18.55
C ILE A 561 -20.01 11.83 17.94
N GLU A 562 -19.29 10.97 17.19
CA GLU A 562 -19.91 9.87 16.48
C GLU A 562 -20.39 8.77 17.44
N PRO A 563 -21.52 8.12 17.13
CA PRO A 563 -21.99 6.96 17.88
C PRO A 563 -21.00 5.81 17.83
N GLN A 564 -20.88 5.09 18.95
CA GLN A 564 -19.98 3.94 19.01
C GLN A 564 -20.69 2.67 19.46
N VAL A 565 -20.33 1.54 18.86
CA VAL A 565 -20.89 0.24 19.26
C VAL A 565 -20.11 -0.36 20.40
N LEU A 566 -20.86 -0.77 21.41
CA LEU A 566 -20.35 -1.51 22.54
C LEU A 566 -20.15 -2.99 22.13
N TRP A 567 -19.06 -3.29 21.47
CA TRP A 567 -18.78 -4.64 20.98
C TRP A 567 -18.76 -5.68 22.10
N ILE A 568 -19.52 -6.75 21.95
CA ILE A 568 -19.41 -7.94 22.77
C ILE A 568 -18.22 -8.74 22.23
N SER A 569 -17.06 -8.58 22.86
CA SER A 569 -15.89 -9.36 22.46
C SER A 569 -16.16 -10.84 22.73
N SER A 570 -16.08 -11.69 21.70
CA SER A 570 -15.96 -13.12 21.93
C SER A 570 -14.67 -13.35 22.72
N ARG A 571 -14.75 -14.11 23.83
CA ARG A 571 -13.55 -14.69 24.44
C ARG A 571 -13.02 -15.69 23.41
N GLY A 572 -12.21 -15.21 22.48
CA GLY A 572 -11.44 -16.09 21.60
C GLY A 572 -10.62 -17.00 22.53
N THR A 573 -10.65 -18.29 22.28
CA THR A 573 -9.63 -19.19 22.83
C THR A 573 -8.28 -18.52 22.58
N GLN A 574 -7.51 -18.32 23.66
CA GLN A 574 -6.09 -18.01 23.54
C GLN A 574 -5.45 -19.20 22.81
N VAL A 575 -5.48 -19.18 21.50
CA VAL A 575 -4.50 -19.94 20.74
C VAL A 575 -3.20 -19.25 21.08
N ALA A 576 -2.25 -20.00 21.63
CA ALA A 576 -0.90 -19.51 21.86
C ALA A 576 -0.47 -18.82 20.56
N ALA A 577 -0.38 -17.50 20.60
CA ALA A 577 0.01 -16.72 19.45
C ALA A 577 1.41 -17.21 19.07
N ALA A 578 1.54 -17.74 17.88
CA ALA A 578 2.87 -17.86 17.30
C ALA A 578 3.44 -16.44 17.27
N PHE A 579 4.57 -16.24 17.91
CA PHE A 579 5.19 -14.92 18.18
C PHE A 579 5.65 -14.16 16.92
N HIS A 580 5.14 -14.49 15.72
CA HIS A 580 5.66 -14.02 14.45
C HIS A 580 4.60 -13.49 13.48
N ASN A 581 3.33 -13.40 13.89
CA ASN A 581 2.28 -12.91 13.02
C ASN A 581 2.25 -11.38 12.98
N TYR A 582 1.96 -10.81 11.82
CA TYR A 582 1.64 -9.40 11.70
C TYR A 582 0.30 -9.11 12.39
N ASP A 583 0.30 -8.10 13.23
CA ASP A 583 -0.88 -7.59 13.91
C ASP A 583 -1.23 -6.21 13.34
N GLY A 584 -2.33 -6.12 12.55
CA GLY A 584 -2.87 -4.85 12.08
C GLY A 584 -3.56 -4.10 13.21
N GLU A 585 -3.35 -2.79 13.29
CA GLU A 585 -3.97 -1.96 14.32
C GLU A 585 -5.49 -1.94 14.16
N ASN A 586 -6.21 -2.01 15.28
CA ASN A 586 -7.65 -1.75 15.31
C ASN A 586 -7.92 -0.25 15.32
N ALA A 587 -9.12 0.13 14.85
CA ALA A 587 -9.66 1.45 15.15
C ALA A 587 -9.65 1.71 16.67
N PRO A 588 -9.47 2.96 17.12
CA PRO A 588 -9.51 3.31 18.53
C PRO A 588 -10.79 2.80 19.20
N HIS A 589 -10.66 2.04 20.30
CA HIS A 589 -11.81 1.53 21.03
C HIS A 589 -12.44 2.65 21.86
N GLY A 590 -13.72 2.88 21.68
CA GLY A 590 -14.46 3.87 22.47
C GLY A 590 -14.80 5.13 21.68
N VAL A 591 -15.27 6.13 22.37
CA VAL A 591 -15.71 7.40 21.80
C VAL A 591 -14.55 8.38 21.78
N MET A 592 -14.25 8.92 20.60
CA MET A 592 -13.31 10.04 20.46
C MET A 592 -14.04 11.34 20.62
N VAL A 593 -13.63 12.16 21.58
CA VAL A 593 -14.12 13.51 21.81
C VAL A 593 -13.09 14.47 21.22
N ASN A 594 -13.41 15.00 20.04
CA ASN A 594 -12.53 15.91 19.32
C ASN A 594 -12.97 17.36 19.52
N TYR A 595 -12.03 18.27 19.78
CA TYR A 595 -12.30 19.70 19.91
C TYR A 595 -11.16 20.53 19.31
N TYR A 596 -11.50 21.75 18.90
CA TYR A 596 -10.57 22.71 18.30
C TYR A 596 -10.40 23.93 19.23
N LEU A 597 -9.16 24.38 19.33
CA LEU A 597 -8.79 25.64 19.99
C LEU A 597 -8.00 26.48 18.99
N SER A 598 -8.42 27.73 18.75
CA SER A 598 -7.67 28.62 17.84
C SER A 598 -6.28 28.98 18.36
N GLU A 599 -6.15 29.08 19.69
CA GLU A 599 -4.91 29.40 20.39
C GLU A 599 -4.71 28.42 21.55
N PRO A 600 -3.46 28.14 21.94
CA PRO A 600 -3.19 27.32 23.12
C PRO A 600 -3.67 27.99 24.40
N THR A 601 -4.16 27.20 25.37
CA THR A 601 -4.53 27.67 26.72
C THR A 601 -3.63 27.06 27.77
N VAL A 602 -3.42 27.82 28.86
CA VAL A 602 -2.76 27.34 30.08
C VAL A 602 -3.75 26.84 31.13
N ASP A 603 -5.05 27.11 30.91
CA ASP A 603 -6.11 26.60 31.74
C ASP A 603 -6.28 25.09 31.54
N GLU A 604 -6.67 24.40 32.61
CA GLU A 604 -6.97 22.98 32.51
C GLU A 604 -8.19 22.75 31.62
N VAL A 605 -8.04 21.87 30.62
CA VAL A 605 -9.15 21.40 29.80
C VAL A 605 -9.69 20.12 30.40
N THR A 606 -11.00 20.11 30.71
CA THR A 606 -11.66 18.96 31.32
C THR A 606 -12.76 18.45 30.38
N VAL A 607 -12.76 17.14 30.13
CA VAL A 607 -13.79 16.44 29.35
C VAL A 607 -14.62 15.58 30.30
N GLN A 608 -15.91 15.89 30.43
CA GLN A 608 -16.84 15.21 31.30
C GLN A 608 -17.89 14.45 30.49
N VAL A 609 -18.16 13.22 30.87
CA VAL A 609 -19.17 12.36 30.23
C VAL A 609 -20.31 12.09 31.24
N TYR A 610 -21.54 12.32 30.80
CA TYR A 610 -22.74 12.17 31.61
C TYR A 610 -23.74 11.18 31.02
N ARG A 611 -24.39 10.40 31.87
CA ARG A 611 -25.62 9.66 31.57
C ARG A 611 -26.80 10.30 32.32
N GLY A 612 -27.64 11.05 31.61
CA GLY A 612 -28.60 11.93 32.25
C GLY A 612 -27.90 13.00 33.10
N SER A 613 -28.18 13.05 34.41
CA SER A 613 -27.50 13.96 35.34
C SER A 613 -26.27 13.34 36.04
N TRP A 614 -25.95 12.08 35.76
CA TRP A 614 -24.88 11.37 36.45
C TRP A 614 -23.56 11.52 35.69
N LEU A 615 -22.52 12.07 36.34
CA LEU A 615 -21.17 12.13 35.82
C LEU A 615 -20.56 10.72 35.87
N VAL A 616 -20.38 10.10 34.68
CA VAL A 616 -19.86 8.74 34.58
C VAL A 616 -18.36 8.68 34.37
N ASN A 617 -17.77 9.74 33.81
CA ASN A 617 -16.32 9.84 33.65
C ASN A 617 -15.87 11.30 33.52
N GLU A 618 -14.61 11.54 33.87
CA GLU A 618 -13.93 12.83 33.70
C GLU A 618 -12.48 12.59 33.26
N TYR A 619 -12.01 13.35 32.31
CA TYR A 619 -10.67 13.25 31.73
C TYR A 619 -10.03 14.62 31.61
N SER A 620 -8.70 14.71 31.77
CA SER A 620 -7.93 15.88 31.39
C SER A 620 -7.70 15.90 29.89
N GLY A 621 -7.98 17.02 29.26
CA GLY A 621 -7.75 17.25 27.85
C GLY A 621 -6.50 18.08 27.60
N SER A 622 -6.04 18.13 26.32
CA SER A 622 -4.92 18.97 25.90
C SER A 622 -5.37 20.41 25.68
N GLY A 623 -4.58 21.39 26.14
CA GLY A 623 -4.76 22.82 25.86
C GLY A 623 -3.98 23.33 24.64
N ASN A 624 -3.52 22.48 23.74
CA ASN A 624 -2.77 22.90 22.55
C ASN A 624 -3.68 23.64 21.56
N GLY A 625 -3.14 24.64 20.87
CA GLY A 625 -3.81 25.24 19.72
C GLY A 625 -3.95 24.20 18.58
N GLY A 626 -5.08 24.25 17.84
CA GLY A 626 -5.42 23.29 16.79
C GLY A 626 -6.36 22.20 17.27
N LEU A 627 -6.27 21.03 16.64
CA LEU A 627 -7.10 19.86 16.91
C LEU A 627 -6.59 19.11 18.16
N ASN A 628 -7.51 18.79 19.06
CA ASN A 628 -7.26 18.02 20.26
C ASN A 628 -8.27 16.89 20.37
N SER A 629 -7.92 15.80 21.06
CA SER A 629 -8.81 14.66 21.27
C SER A 629 -8.64 14.04 22.65
N VAL A 630 -9.76 13.54 23.19
CA VAL A 630 -9.82 12.73 24.40
C VAL A 630 -10.62 11.47 24.10
N GLN A 631 -10.12 10.34 24.54
CA GLN A 631 -10.76 9.05 24.32
C GLN A 631 -11.53 8.59 25.56
N TRP A 632 -12.83 8.35 25.41
CA TRP A 632 -13.66 7.70 26.41
C TRP A 632 -13.79 6.20 26.07
N TYR A 633 -13.26 5.33 26.95
CA TYR A 633 -13.17 3.87 26.75
C TYR A 633 -14.47 3.11 26.99
N LEU A 634 -15.64 3.76 26.90
CA LEU A 634 -16.97 3.15 27.13
C LEU A 634 -17.09 2.48 28.51
N THR A 635 -16.61 3.18 29.53
CA THR A 635 -16.74 2.77 30.93
C THR A 635 -17.54 3.81 31.72
N GLU A 636 -18.22 3.34 32.76
CA GLU A 636 -18.91 4.20 33.77
C GLU A 636 -18.26 4.02 35.14
N ARG A 637 -17.92 5.10 35.77
CA ARG A 637 -17.42 5.15 37.13
C ARG A 637 -18.61 5.16 38.10
N ILE A 638 -18.80 4.10 38.88
CA ILE A 638 -19.89 4.00 39.86
C ILE A 638 -19.36 3.77 41.25
N PRO A 639 -20.03 4.31 42.32
CA PRO A 639 -19.62 4.08 43.70
C PRO A 639 -19.60 2.59 44.05
N ARG A 640 -18.58 2.16 44.82
CA ARG A 640 -18.56 0.84 45.42
C ARG A 640 -19.43 0.81 46.65
N THR A 641 -20.10 -0.30 46.86
CA THR A 641 -20.74 -0.61 48.15
C THR A 641 -19.68 -0.84 49.22
N GLU A 642 -20.04 -0.76 50.51
CA GLU A 642 -19.10 -1.01 51.60
C GLU A 642 -18.51 -2.44 51.58
N GLU A 643 -19.28 -3.41 51.11
CA GLU A 643 -18.78 -4.78 50.89
C GLU A 643 -17.72 -4.83 49.81
N GLU A 644 -17.94 -4.16 48.65
CA GLU A 644 -16.99 -4.07 47.54
C GLU A 644 -15.74 -3.29 47.90
N LYS A 645 -15.84 -2.23 48.77
CA LYS A 645 -14.68 -1.54 49.32
C LYS A 645 -13.84 -2.48 50.18
N GLY A 646 -14.49 -3.27 51.05
CA GLY A 646 -13.81 -4.27 51.85
C GLY A 646 -13.17 -5.41 51.00
N GLN A 647 -13.76 -5.77 49.88
CA GLN A 647 -13.15 -6.70 48.92
C GLN A 647 -11.93 -6.06 48.22
N TRP A 648 -12.04 -4.78 47.82
CA TRP A 648 -10.96 -4.03 47.22
C TRP A 648 -9.77 -3.89 48.20
N ASP A 649 -10.01 -3.54 49.46
CA ASP A 649 -8.97 -3.41 50.49
C ASP A 649 -8.17 -4.72 50.63
N ARG A 650 -8.86 -5.89 50.72
CA ARG A 650 -8.20 -7.21 50.79
C ARG A 650 -7.42 -7.56 49.55
N SER A 651 -7.93 -7.18 48.37
CA SER A 651 -7.24 -7.44 47.10
C SER A 651 -6.02 -6.55 46.91
N PHE A 652 -6.09 -5.31 47.38
CA PHE A 652 -4.99 -4.34 47.36
C PHE A 652 -3.87 -4.74 48.32
N GLU A 653 -4.21 -5.16 49.52
CA GLU A 653 -3.24 -5.68 50.50
C GLU A 653 -2.55 -6.95 49.99
N ARG A 654 -3.31 -7.84 49.33
CA ARG A 654 -2.76 -9.05 48.70
C ARG A 654 -1.82 -8.74 47.54
N ALA A 655 -2.18 -7.78 46.66
CA ALA A 655 -1.36 -7.35 45.56
C ALA A 655 -0.01 -6.74 46.03
N GLN A 656 -0.05 -5.91 47.07
CA GLN A 656 1.18 -5.39 47.68
C GLN A 656 2.06 -6.53 48.28
N THR A 657 1.47 -7.52 48.87
CA THR A 657 2.21 -8.65 49.46
C THR A 657 2.80 -9.54 48.35
N GLU A 658 2.10 -9.71 47.22
CA GLU A 658 2.59 -10.43 46.07
C GLU A 658 3.72 -9.64 45.35
N GLU A 659 3.64 -8.30 45.28
CA GLU A 659 4.68 -7.44 44.72
C GLU A 659 5.96 -7.49 45.62
N GLU A 660 5.84 -7.44 46.95
CA GLU A 660 6.97 -7.68 47.88
C GLU A 660 7.56 -9.09 47.75
N TYR A 661 6.71 -10.10 47.44
CA TYR A 661 7.16 -11.47 47.17
C TYR A 661 7.92 -11.62 45.85
N PHE A 662 7.52 -10.93 44.80
CA PHE A 662 8.23 -10.91 43.51
C PHE A 662 9.52 -10.12 43.60
N ASP A 663 9.58 -9.01 44.32
CA ASP A 663 10.83 -8.27 44.60
C ASP A 663 11.84 -9.10 45.42
N TYR A 664 11.34 -9.98 46.30
CA TYR A 664 12.18 -10.90 47.07
C TYR A 664 12.66 -12.09 46.24
N TYR A 665 11.93 -12.50 45.21
CA TYR A 665 12.28 -13.54 44.25
C TYR A 665 12.80 -12.93 42.92
N ASP A 666 13.38 -11.74 42.95
CA ASP A 666 14.23 -11.25 41.87
C ASP A 666 15.40 -12.26 41.70
N GLY A 667 15.22 -13.10 40.65
CA GLY A 667 15.95 -14.33 40.42
C GLY A 667 17.42 -14.16 40.05
N THR A 668 18.16 -13.41 40.84
CA THR A 668 19.63 -13.27 40.66
C THR A 668 20.42 -14.46 41.13
N ASP A 669 19.82 -15.45 41.77
CA ASP A 669 20.58 -16.55 42.40
C ASP A 669 20.69 -17.88 41.63
N HIS A 670 19.99 -18.07 40.47
CA HIS A 670 20.04 -19.38 39.80
C HIS A 670 20.31 -19.41 38.29
N PHE A 671 20.28 -18.29 37.56
CA PHE A 671 20.69 -18.26 36.14
C PHE A 671 21.43 -16.94 35.90
N GLY A 672 22.72 -17.02 35.60
CA GLY A 672 23.54 -15.85 35.28
C GLY A 672 22.97 -15.03 34.15
N GLU A 673 22.95 -13.72 34.34
CA GLU A 673 22.39 -12.61 33.56
C GLU A 673 20.89 -12.72 33.27
N PRO A 674 20.09 -11.67 33.56
CA PRO A 674 18.66 -11.70 33.36
C PRO A 674 18.34 -11.78 31.89
N ASP A 675 17.76 -12.90 31.46
CA ASP A 675 17.12 -13.00 30.17
C ASP A 675 16.00 -11.97 30.11
N GLU A 676 16.07 -11.00 29.20
CA GLU A 676 15.04 -9.95 29.01
C GLU A 676 13.62 -10.53 28.81
N GLU A 677 13.48 -11.79 28.44
CA GLU A 677 12.18 -12.47 28.22
C GLU A 677 11.44 -12.83 29.51
N VAL A 678 12.12 -13.07 30.63
CA VAL A 678 11.44 -13.39 31.92
C VAL A 678 10.87 -12.10 32.54
N SER A 679 11.42 -10.94 32.23
CA SER A 679 10.93 -9.66 32.68
C SER A 679 9.59 -9.25 32.06
N ILE A 680 9.16 -9.87 30.96
CA ILE A 680 7.90 -9.53 30.27
C ILE A 680 6.68 -9.90 31.10
N PHE A 681 6.70 -11.00 31.82
CA PHE A 681 5.59 -11.40 32.70
C PHE A 681 5.54 -10.55 33.98
N GLY A 682 6.67 -10.17 34.56
CA GLY A 682 6.72 -9.27 35.71
C GLY A 682 6.29 -7.83 35.33
N ARG A 683 6.83 -7.29 34.23
CA ARG A 683 6.46 -5.95 33.74
C ARG A 683 5.02 -5.84 33.28
N SER A 684 4.45 -6.89 32.70
CA SER A 684 3.03 -6.87 32.34
C SER A 684 2.11 -6.86 33.56
N LEU A 685 2.49 -7.44 34.69
CA LEU A 685 1.73 -7.38 35.94
C LEU A 685 1.83 -6.01 36.58
N GLU A 686 3.01 -5.39 36.64
CA GLU A 686 3.22 -4.00 37.09
C GLU A 686 2.46 -3.00 36.23
N ILE A 687 2.55 -3.10 34.90
CA ILE A 687 1.79 -2.24 33.99
C ILE A 687 0.29 -2.47 34.20
N TRP A 688 -0.15 -3.70 34.43
CA TRP A 688 -1.55 -4.04 34.62
C TRP A 688 -2.09 -3.46 35.95
N ILE A 689 -1.31 -3.53 37.02
CA ILE A 689 -1.69 -2.99 38.36
C ILE A 689 -1.67 -1.46 38.38
N HIS A 690 -0.69 -0.82 37.68
CA HIS A 690 -0.53 0.63 37.70
C HIS A 690 -1.30 1.38 36.59
N THR A 691 -1.74 0.73 35.56
CA THR A 691 -2.44 1.38 34.42
C THR A 691 -3.95 1.24 34.43
N LEU A 692 -4.53 0.29 35.19
CA LEU A 692 -5.99 0.19 35.28
C LEU A 692 -6.54 1.19 36.29
N PRO A 693 -7.41 2.11 35.86
CA PRO A 693 -8.06 3.09 36.77
C PRO A 693 -8.78 2.43 37.95
N GLU A 694 -9.26 1.19 37.76
CA GLU A 694 -10.00 0.37 38.74
C GLU A 694 -9.24 0.08 40.02
N TRP A 695 -7.90 0.06 39.99
CA TRP A 695 -7.04 -0.20 41.15
C TRP A 695 -6.60 1.03 41.88
N ARG A 696 -6.83 2.22 41.30
CA ARG A 696 -6.45 3.50 41.93
C ARG A 696 -7.54 4.08 42.84
N GLU A 697 -8.78 3.64 42.65
CA GLU A 697 -9.93 4.23 43.33
C GLU A 697 -10.63 3.22 44.24
N ARG A 698 -10.46 3.39 45.56
CA ARG A 698 -11.13 2.60 46.58
C ARG A 698 -12.65 2.77 46.57
N ASP A 699 -13.10 3.99 46.36
CA ASP A 699 -14.52 4.37 46.54
C ASP A 699 -15.35 4.13 45.28
N TYR A 700 -14.71 3.93 44.14
CA TYR A 700 -15.37 3.73 42.84
C TYR A 700 -14.88 2.49 42.11
N LYS A 701 -15.71 1.95 41.24
CA LYS A 701 -15.35 0.94 40.28
C LYS A 701 -15.78 1.35 38.87
N HIS A 702 -15.06 0.92 37.88
CA HIS A 702 -15.43 1.10 36.48
C HIS A 702 -16.20 -0.13 35.98
N ILE A 703 -17.36 0.12 35.43
CA ILE A 703 -18.15 -0.88 34.73
C ILE A 703 -18.25 -0.52 33.26
N ARG A 704 -18.62 -1.46 32.45
CA ARG A 704 -18.90 -1.22 31.05
C ARG A 704 -20.08 -0.28 30.90
N ALA A 705 -19.97 0.72 30.00
CA ALA A 705 -21.05 1.65 29.69
C ALA A 705 -22.31 0.88 29.25
N GLN A 706 -23.47 1.46 29.48
CA GLN A 706 -24.74 0.90 29.04
C GLN A 706 -25.12 1.50 27.66
N PRO A 707 -25.77 0.76 26.77
CA PRO A 707 -26.35 1.34 25.58
C PRO A 707 -27.30 2.49 25.90
N GLY A 708 -27.23 3.57 25.14
CA GLY A 708 -28.05 4.76 25.33
C GLY A 708 -27.33 6.05 24.99
N GLU A 709 -27.98 7.17 25.27
CA GLU A 709 -27.47 8.53 25.00
C GLU A 709 -26.60 9.02 26.16
N TYR A 710 -25.50 9.68 25.81
CA TYR A 710 -24.56 10.32 26.73
C TYR A 710 -24.33 11.76 26.31
N THR A 711 -24.25 12.65 27.33
CA THR A 711 -23.86 14.04 27.13
C THR A 711 -22.39 14.20 27.45
N VAL A 712 -21.67 14.85 26.56
CA VAL A 712 -20.24 15.17 26.74
C VAL A 712 -20.09 16.68 26.88
N LYS A 713 -19.33 17.10 27.88
CA LYS A 713 -19.01 18.51 28.13
C LYS A 713 -17.50 18.70 28.07
N VAL A 714 -17.06 19.69 27.31
CA VAL A 714 -15.65 20.14 27.30
C VAL A 714 -15.61 21.51 28.00
N LEU A 715 -14.92 21.55 29.11
CA LEU A 715 -14.71 22.78 29.92
C LEU A 715 -13.35 23.34 29.54
N VAL A 716 -13.31 24.54 29.00
CA VAL A 716 -12.08 25.21 28.55
C VAL A 716 -12.25 26.73 28.63
N ASN A 717 -11.23 27.45 29.09
CA ASN A 717 -11.22 28.92 29.21
C ASN A 717 -12.45 29.51 29.96
N GLY A 718 -13.03 28.75 30.90
CA GLY A 718 -14.25 29.14 31.62
C GLY A 718 -15.55 28.96 30.82
N HIS A 719 -15.50 28.40 29.62
CA HIS A 719 -16.64 28.05 28.77
C HIS A 719 -16.97 26.56 28.85
N GLU A 720 -18.24 26.25 28.59
CA GLU A 720 -18.74 24.88 28.47
C GLU A 720 -19.19 24.62 27.02
N LEU A 721 -18.53 23.70 26.34
CA LEU A 721 -18.99 23.16 25.05
C LEU A 721 -19.72 21.86 25.33
N THR A 722 -20.92 21.69 24.77
CA THR A 722 -21.75 20.50 25.04
C THR A 722 -22.11 19.80 23.74
N GLY A 723 -21.93 18.47 23.71
CA GLY A 723 -22.32 17.57 22.64
C GLY A 723 -22.98 16.30 23.19
N THR A 724 -23.50 15.47 22.29
CA THR A 724 -24.11 14.18 22.65
C THR A 724 -23.53 13.08 21.77
N THR A 725 -23.48 11.86 22.31
CA THR A 725 -23.16 10.65 21.55
C THR A 725 -24.09 9.51 22.00
N VAL A 726 -24.14 8.45 21.20
CA VAL A 726 -24.95 7.27 21.49
C VAL A 726 -24.05 6.05 21.56
N VAL A 727 -24.13 5.33 22.68
CA VAL A 727 -23.55 4.01 22.81
C VAL A 727 -24.56 3.00 22.27
N LEU A 728 -24.23 2.36 21.17
CA LEU A 728 -25.07 1.40 20.46
C LEU A 728 -24.85 -0.01 21.02
N GLN A 729 -25.92 -0.80 21.09
CA GLN A 729 -25.84 -2.21 21.41
C GLN A 729 -25.25 -3.00 20.23
N ASP A 730 -24.41 -3.98 20.53
CA ASP A 730 -23.94 -4.93 19.53
C ASP A 730 -25.05 -5.93 19.16
N HIS A 731 -25.68 -5.70 18.02
CA HIS A 731 -26.72 -6.56 17.46
C HIS A 731 -26.17 -7.67 16.53
N TRP A 732 -24.87 -7.87 16.45
CA TRP A 732 -24.28 -8.84 15.53
C TRP A 732 -24.73 -10.26 15.80
N TYR A 733 -24.92 -10.61 17.08
CA TYR A 733 -25.43 -11.92 17.48
C TYR A 733 -26.91 -12.11 17.10
N ASP A 734 -27.69 -11.05 17.13
CA ASP A 734 -29.12 -11.09 16.80
C ASP A 734 -29.39 -11.29 15.30
N LYS A 735 -28.43 -10.94 14.45
CA LYS A 735 -28.52 -11.03 12.98
C LYS A 735 -27.94 -12.34 12.41
N ARG A 736 -27.38 -13.17 13.22
CA ARG A 736 -26.71 -14.42 12.80
C ARG A 736 -27.65 -15.62 12.70
N TYR A 737 -28.88 -15.50 13.25
CA TYR A 737 -29.88 -16.59 13.28
C TYR A 737 -31.13 -16.25 12.50
#